data_1f2c0fe60a766f58200b9bc174df68dc
#
_entry.id   1f2c0fe60a766f58200b9bc174df68dc
#
_cell.length_a   1.000
_cell.length_b   1.000
_cell.length_c   1.000
_cell.angle_alpha   90.00
_cell.angle_beta   90.00
_cell.angle_gamma   90.00
#
_symmetry.space_group_name_H-M   'P 1'
#
loop_
_entity.id
_entity.type
_entity.pdbx_description
1 polymer ?
#
loop_
_entity_poly.entity_id
_entity_poly.type
_entity_poly.pdbx_seq_one_letter_code
_entity_poly.pdbx_strand_id
1 'polypeptide(L)'
;MLALTERRLIAIEPGTGTVREWLLRDSLRLVHADHAGVGRLDLCDAEHRLARWSFTLAHDAAALRLLKLFDAWRQRQASGTAPADEAELCPVCQAPLPASSQNGSDECPACAAEASTPPSTWVLLRLWRFARPYRRQLLSGFALTLASTAATLVPPYLTIPLMDEVLIPFQNGQRIDPSYVMLLLSGLLGSALLAWSLGWARTWLLALVSERIAADLRTAAFDHLLRLSLDYFGSKRTGDLMARIGSETDRISVFLSLHALDFATDVLMIGMTSVILFSINPWLALVTLLPLPFIAWMIHMVRDRLRTGFEKIDRVWGDVTNVLADVIPGIRVVKAFAQESREAGRFKAANQVNLQVNDKLNKTWSLFTPTVSLLTDIGLLVVWAFGIWLVAGGQITVGVLTAFIAYIGRFYTRLDSMSRIVSVTQKAAAGAKRIFDILDHVSNVPEPSQPVAIDKLQGRIELADLGFRYGSRTVIRGLELDIRPGEMIGLVGHSGSGKSTLVNLICRFYDVSDGAIRVDGVDIRRFRLADYRRHIGLVLQEPFLFFGTIAENIAYGKPDATRAEIVAAARAAHAHEFILRLPLGYDSLVGERGQGLSGGERQRISIARALLIDPRILILDEATSSVDTETEKEIQKALDNLVQGRTTIAIAHRLSTLRKADRLVVMDRGRVVEVGPHDELMARQGAYWRLYEAQLRRVEESERDEAAVAPPAASAHAEVLT
;
A
#
# COMPACT_ATOMS: atom_id res chain seq x y z
N MET A 1 2.92 -18.72 -29.26
CA MET A 1 4.16 -17.94 -29.29
C MET A 1 4.37 -17.40 -30.70
N LEU A 2 4.70 -16.11 -30.85
CA LEU A 2 4.97 -15.49 -32.14
C LEU A 2 6.44 -15.06 -32.19
N ALA A 3 7.14 -15.34 -33.27
CA ALA A 3 8.52 -14.94 -33.49
C ALA A 3 8.67 -14.35 -34.91
N LEU A 4 9.33 -13.20 -34.99
CA LEU A 4 9.69 -12.56 -36.25
C LEU A 4 11.18 -12.81 -36.52
N THR A 5 11.45 -13.34 -37.74
CA THR A 5 12.80 -13.51 -38.24
C THR A 5 13.01 -12.58 -39.45
N GLU A 6 14.21 -12.48 -39.96
CA GLU A 6 14.50 -11.63 -41.13
C GLU A 6 13.66 -11.96 -42.37
N ARG A 7 13.13 -13.18 -42.49
CA ARG A 7 12.42 -13.66 -43.71
C ARG A 7 11.05 -14.27 -43.43
N ARG A 8 10.70 -14.57 -42.15
CA ARG A 8 9.47 -15.31 -41.82
C ARG A 8 8.86 -14.81 -40.51
N LEU A 9 7.54 -14.82 -40.43
CA LEU A 9 6.78 -14.77 -39.20
C LEU A 9 6.40 -16.20 -38.82
N ILE A 10 6.77 -16.64 -37.62
CA ILE A 10 6.56 -18.02 -37.14
C ILE A 10 5.60 -17.95 -35.96
N ALA A 11 4.56 -18.78 -35.99
CA ALA A 11 3.63 -18.98 -34.90
C ALA A 11 3.69 -20.42 -34.40
N ILE A 12 3.87 -20.57 -33.07
CA ILE A 12 3.86 -21.87 -32.39
C ILE A 12 2.64 -21.92 -31.48
N GLU A 13 1.75 -22.87 -31.71
CA GLU A 13 0.55 -23.06 -30.89
C GLU A 13 0.92 -23.74 -29.55
N PRO A 14 0.58 -23.11 -28.38
CA PRO A 14 0.78 -23.74 -27.10
C PRO A 14 -0.18 -24.93 -26.95
N GLY A 15 0.36 -26.11 -26.69
CA GLY A 15 -0.42 -27.34 -26.45
C GLY A 15 -0.35 -28.37 -27.58
N THR A 16 -0.39 -27.98 -28.86
CA THR A 16 -0.26 -28.91 -30.01
C THR A 16 1.15 -28.93 -30.57
N GLY A 17 1.97 -27.88 -30.28
CA GLY A 17 3.31 -27.75 -30.88
C GLY A 17 3.31 -27.47 -32.39
N THR A 18 2.13 -27.23 -32.98
CA THR A 18 2.04 -26.97 -34.44
C THR A 18 2.71 -25.65 -34.75
N VAL A 19 3.61 -25.68 -35.76
CA VAL A 19 4.34 -24.52 -36.24
C VAL A 19 3.73 -24.08 -37.55
N ARG A 20 3.30 -22.82 -37.63
CA ARG A 20 2.86 -22.18 -38.88
C ARG A 20 3.83 -21.09 -39.23
N GLU A 21 4.22 -21.02 -40.51
CA GLU A 21 5.19 -20.06 -41.01
C GLU A 21 4.61 -19.25 -42.16
N TRP A 22 4.86 -17.95 -42.18
CA TRP A 22 4.54 -17.06 -43.28
C TRP A 22 5.82 -16.37 -43.78
N LEU A 23 6.13 -16.50 -45.04
CA LEU A 23 7.20 -15.74 -45.67
C LEU A 23 6.83 -14.26 -45.74
N LEU A 24 7.71 -13.41 -45.23
CA LEU A 24 7.49 -11.97 -45.22
C LEU A 24 7.50 -11.41 -46.66
N ARG A 25 6.42 -10.69 -47.00
CA ARG A 25 6.22 -10.02 -48.29
C ARG A 25 5.71 -8.61 -48.06
N ASP A 26 5.94 -7.68 -48.97
CA ASP A 26 5.51 -6.29 -48.87
C ASP A 26 3.99 -6.12 -48.77
N SER A 27 3.23 -7.07 -49.30
CA SER A 27 1.76 -7.10 -49.21
C SER A 27 1.24 -7.42 -47.78
N LEU A 28 2.08 -8.02 -46.92
CA LEU A 28 1.65 -8.41 -45.59
C LEU A 28 1.56 -7.20 -44.65
N ARG A 29 0.48 -7.16 -43.87
CA ARG A 29 0.24 -6.19 -42.81
C ARG A 29 -0.08 -6.91 -41.51
N LEU A 30 0.53 -6.46 -40.42
CA LEU A 30 0.20 -6.88 -39.07
C LEU A 30 -0.65 -5.77 -38.45
N VAL A 31 -1.86 -6.11 -38.03
CA VAL A 31 -2.82 -5.14 -37.45
C VAL A 31 -3.08 -5.50 -36.01
N HIS A 32 -2.82 -4.55 -35.11
CA HIS A 32 -3.14 -4.67 -33.69
C HIS A 32 -4.53 -4.06 -33.44
N ALA A 33 -5.36 -4.77 -32.69
CA ALA A 33 -6.64 -4.29 -32.20
C ALA A 33 -6.88 -4.75 -30.77
N ASP A 34 -7.43 -3.89 -29.93
CA ASP A 34 -7.93 -4.23 -28.59
C ASP A 34 -9.46 -4.22 -28.63
N HIS A 35 -10.10 -5.29 -28.16
CA HIS A 35 -11.54 -5.39 -28.08
C HIS A 35 -11.95 -6.05 -26.76
N ALA A 36 -12.72 -5.33 -25.94
CA ALA A 36 -13.27 -5.81 -24.66
C ALA A 36 -12.24 -6.45 -23.71
N GLY A 37 -11.03 -5.90 -23.66
CA GLY A 37 -9.98 -6.40 -22.75
C GLY A 37 -9.17 -7.59 -23.30
N VAL A 38 -9.36 -7.93 -24.57
CA VAL A 38 -8.59 -8.96 -25.27
C VAL A 38 -7.82 -8.30 -26.41
N GLY A 39 -6.49 -8.35 -26.33
CA GLY A 39 -5.63 -7.91 -27.43
C GLY A 39 -5.69 -8.89 -28.60
N ARG A 40 -5.66 -8.38 -29.83
CA ARG A 40 -5.65 -9.14 -31.06
C ARG A 40 -4.56 -8.69 -32.00
N LEU A 41 -3.90 -9.65 -32.63
CA LEU A 41 -3.02 -9.42 -33.76
C LEU A 41 -3.59 -10.16 -34.99
N ASP A 42 -3.89 -9.43 -36.04
CA ASP A 42 -4.35 -9.96 -37.30
C ASP A 42 -3.24 -9.83 -38.35
N LEU A 43 -2.84 -10.93 -38.96
CA LEU A 43 -1.96 -10.94 -40.13
C LEU A 43 -2.84 -10.91 -41.38
N CYS A 44 -2.70 -9.88 -42.20
CA CYS A 44 -3.47 -9.66 -43.40
C CYS A 44 -2.57 -9.61 -44.64
N ASP A 45 -3.04 -10.15 -45.76
CA ASP A 45 -2.44 -9.99 -47.09
C ASP A 45 -3.45 -9.24 -47.97
N ALA A 46 -3.13 -7.99 -48.33
CA ALA A 46 -4.06 -7.05 -48.95
C ALA A 46 -5.39 -6.92 -48.14
N GLU A 47 -6.47 -7.53 -48.61
CA GLU A 47 -7.77 -7.50 -47.94
C GLU A 47 -8.12 -8.81 -47.21
N HIS A 48 -7.29 -9.86 -47.37
CA HIS A 48 -7.58 -11.18 -46.79
C HIS A 48 -6.80 -11.41 -45.51
N ARG A 49 -7.52 -11.82 -44.45
CA ARG A 49 -6.91 -12.16 -43.17
C ARG A 49 -6.36 -13.59 -43.23
N LEU A 50 -5.02 -13.72 -43.05
CA LEU A 50 -4.32 -15.01 -43.08
C LEU A 50 -4.31 -15.70 -41.72
N ALA A 51 -4.17 -14.93 -40.63
CA ALA A 51 -4.14 -15.48 -39.30
C ALA A 51 -4.64 -14.44 -38.26
N ARG A 52 -5.15 -14.96 -37.14
CA ARG A 52 -5.57 -14.17 -35.98
C ARG A 52 -5.06 -14.80 -34.67
N TRP A 53 -4.49 -13.99 -33.80
CA TRP A 53 -4.09 -14.36 -32.45
C TRP A 53 -4.77 -13.44 -31.47
N SER A 54 -5.38 -14.05 -30.46
CA SER A 54 -5.96 -13.32 -29.33
C SER A 54 -5.09 -13.57 -28.08
N PHE A 55 -4.84 -12.54 -27.31
CA PHE A 55 -4.00 -12.60 -26.12
C PHE A 55 -4.55 -11.68 -25.02
N THR A 56 -4.17 -11.95 -23.77
CA THR A 56 -4.53 -11.11 -22.65
C THR A 56 -3.74 -9.80 -22.68
N LEU A 57 -4.29 -8.72 -22.11
CA LEU A 57 -3.64 -7.41 -22.07
C LEU A 57 -2.25 -7.42 -21.38
N ALA A 58 -1.95 -8.43 -20.58
CA ALA A 58 -0.61 -8.63 -20.01
C ALA A 58 0.47 -8.79 -21.10
N HIS A 59 0.10 -9.22 -22.31
CA HIS A 59 1.01 -9.38 -23.43
C HIS A 59 0.90 -8.26 -24.48
N ASP A 60 0.15 -7.20 -24.18
CA ASP A 60 -0.08 -6.10 -25.14
C ASP A 60 1.21 -5.36 -25.49
N ALA A 61 2.08 -5.12 -24.51
CA ALA A 61 3.40 -4.53 -24.72
C ALA A 61 4.28 -5.38 -25.65
N ALA A 62 4.23 -6.71 -25.52
CA ALA A 62 4.95 -7.63 -26.39
C ALA A 62 4.38 -7.64 -27.82
N ALA A 63 3.06 -7.55 -27.96
CA ALA A 63 2.37 -7.48 -29.25
C ALA A 63 2.70 -6.16 -30.00
N LEU A 64 2.71 -5.03 -29.28
CA LEU A 64 3.09 -3.74 -29.85
C LEU A 64 4.57 -3.70 -30.25
N ARG A 65 5.46 -4.34 -29.48
CA ARG A 65 6.88 -4.51 -29.87
C ARG A 65 7.02 -5.31 -31.16
N LEU A 66 6.28 -6.43 -31.28
CA LEU A 66 6.28 -7.24 -32.49
C LEU A 66 5.78 -6.43 -33.69
N LEU A 67 4.74 -5.60 -33.50
CA LEU A 67 4.23 -4.70 -34.54
C LEU A 67 5.29 -3.69 -34.99
N LYS A 68 5.95 -3.01 -34.06
CA LYS A 68 7.05 -2.07 -34.37
C LYS A 68 8.20 -2.74 -35.14
N LEU A 69 8.61 -3.94 -34.72
CA LEU A 69 9.65 -4.71 -35.42
C LEU A 69 9.21 -5.10 -36.84
N PHE A 70 7.95 -5.45 -37.02
CA PHE A 70 7.39 -5.77 -38.32
C PHE A 70 7.32 -4.53 -39.23
N ASP A 71 6.91 -3.38 -38.70
CA ASP A 71 6.88 -2.12 -39.46
C ASP A 71 8.32 -1.63 -39.76
N ALA A 72 9.27 -1.77 -38.87
CA ALA A 72 10.67 -1.50 -39.12
C ALA A 72 11.26 -2.38 -40.22
N TRP A 73 10.89 -3.67 -40.23
CA TRP A 73 11.26 -4.58 -41.31
C TRP A 73 10.71 -4.09 -42.66
N ARG A 74 9.44 -3.68 -42.71
CA ARG A 74 8.82 -3.14 -43.96
C ARG A 74 9.52 -1.86 -44.43
N GLN A 75 9.86 -0.95 -43.50
CA GLN A 75 10.57 0.27 -43.86
C GLN A 75 11.98 0.01 -44.37
N ARG A 76 12.69 -0.99 -43.82
CA ARG A 76 14.00 -1.45 -44.37
C ARG A 76 13.90 -1.96 -45.80
N GLN A 77 12.86 -2.67 -46.11
CA GLN A 77 12.62 -3.17 -47.48
C GLN A 77 12.28 -2.02 -48.45
N ALA A 78 11.54 -1.01 -47.99
CA ALA A 78 11.09 0.10 -48.82
C ALA A 78 12.17 1.19 -49.03
N SER A 79 13.03 1.47 -48.02
CA SER A 79 13.95 2.61 -48.03
C SER A 79 15.44 2.24 -47.99
N GLY A 80 15.78 0.99 -47.76
CA GLY A 80 17.19 0.53 -47.70
C GLY A 80 17.98 1.03 -46.48
N THR A 81 17.39 1.89 -45.66
CA THR A 81 18.01 2.46 -44.45
C THR A 81 17.39 1.84 -43.19
N ALA A 82 18.23 1.37 -42.27
CA ALA A 82 17.75 0.94 -40.95
C ALA A 82 17.32 2.19 -40.15
N PRO A 83 16.11 2.23 -39.57
CA PRO A 83 15.77 3.25 -38.59
C PRO A 83 16.77 3.16 -37.43
N ALA A 84 17.20 4.32 -36.88
CA ALA A 84 18.05 4.36 -35.72
C ALA A 84 17.37 3.58 -34.57
N ASP A 85 18.10 2.67 -33.93
CA ASP A 85 17.64 1.92 -32.77
C ASP A 85 17.49 2.95 -31.61
N GLU A 86 16.32 3.57 -31.49
CA GLU A 86 15.96 4.28 -30.27
C GLU A 86 15.75 3.22 -29.20
N ALA A 87 16.73 3.05 -28.33
CA ALA A 87 16.64 2.18 -27.17
C ALA A 87 15.39 2.55 -26.35
N GLU A 88 14.46 1.64 -26.21
CA GLU A 88 13.30 1.85 -25.33
C GLU A 88 13.80 2.12 -23.91
N LEU A 89 13.45 3.28 -23.38
CA LEU A 89 13.83 3.67 -22.02
C LEU A 89 12.77 3.16 -21.03
N CYS A 90 13.22 2.70 -19.86
CA CYS A 90 12.32 2.32 -18.77
C CYS A 90 11.49 3.54 -18.33
N PRO A 91 10.16 3.44 -18.21
CA PRO A 91 9.32 4.56 -17.79
C PRO A 91 9.59 5.01 -16.33
N VAL A 92 10.22 4.16 -15.51
CA VAL A 92 10.49 4.44 -14.09
C VAL A 92 11.89 5.04 -13.90
N CYS A 93 12.94 4.39 -14.42
CA CYS A 93 14.34 4.79 -14.16
C CYS A 93 15.03 5.36 -15.39
N GLN A 94 14.36 5.44 -16.55
CA GLN A 94 14.90 5.90 -17.84
C GLN A 94 16.16 5.15 -18.33
N ALA A 95 16.45 4.00 -17.72
CA ALA A 95 17.54 3.15 -18.21
C ALA A 95 17.13 2.46 -19.51
N PRO A 96 18.06 2.23 -20.45
CA PRO A 96 17.77 1.51 -21.68
C PRO A 96 17.34 0.07 -21.38
N LEU A 97 16.21 -0.35 -21.94
CA LEU A 97 15.70 -1.70 -21.79
C LEU A 97 16.49 -2.64 -22.73
N PRO A 98 16.94 -3.80 -22.27
CA PRO A 98 17.63 -4.76 -23.13
C PRO A 98 16.70 -5.28 -24.22
N ALA A 99 17.21 -5.46 -25.41
CA ALA A 99 16.46 -5.90 -26.60
C ALA A 99 15.79 -7.29 -26.47
N SER A 100 16.21 -8.10 -25.49
CA SER A 100 15.56 -9.37 -25.13
C SER A 100 15.72 -9.65 -23.64
N SER A 101 14.67 -9.61 -22.84
CA SER A 101 14.68 -10.32 -21.55
C SER A 101 14.47 -11.81 -21.84
N GLN A 102 15.50 -12.60 -21.65
CA GLN A 102 15.46 -14.06 -21.82
C GLN A 102 14.45 -14.78 -20.92
N ASN A 103 13.81 -14.07 -19.97
CA ASN A 103 12.89 -14.63 -18.96
C ASN A 103 11.44 -14.13 -19.07
N GLY A 104 11.03 -13.43 -20.13
CA GLY A 104 9.63 -13.05 -20.32
C GLY A 104 9.04 -12.10 -19.27
N SER A 105 9.86 -11.52 -18.38
CA SER A 105 9.44 -10.48 -17.45
C SER A 105 9.64 -9.11 -18.12
N ASP A 106 8.57 -8.34 -18.24
CA ASP A 106 8.59 -6.95 -18.72
C ASP A 106 9.23 -5.97 -17.70
N GLU A 107 9.90 -6.49 -16.68
CA GLU A 107 10.55 -5.69 -15.65
C GLU A 107 11.94 -5.22 -16.08
N CYS A 108 12.17 -3.92 -15.92
CA CYS A 108 13.48 -3.32 -16.15
C CYS A 108 14.53 -3.98 -15.23
N PRO A 109 15.64 -4.52 -15.76
CA PRO A 109 16.69 -5.15 -14.94
C PRO A 109 17.28 -4.22 -13.89
N ALA A 110 17.39 -2.91 -14.16
CA ALA A 110 17.85 -1.93 -13.18
C ALA A 110 16.83 -1.74 -12.04
N CYS A 111 15.54 -1.61 -12.35
CA CYS A 111 14.48 -1.53 -11.34
C CYS A 111 14.34 -2.84 -10.54
N ALA A 112 14.47 -3.99 -11.19
CA ALA A 112 14.44 -5.30 -10.53
C ALA A 112 15.64 -5.49 -9.61
N ALA A 113 16.85 -5.07 -10.03
CA ALA A 113 18.06 -5.09 -9.21
C ALA A 113 17.93 -4.14 -8.01
N GLU A 114 17.38 -2.94 -8.19
CA GLU A 114 17.15 -1.98 -7.11
C GLU A 114 16.09 -2.49 -6.12
N ALA A 115 15.02 -3.13 -6.60
CA ALA A 115 14.01 -3.77 -5.76
C ALA A 115 14.57 -4.98 -4.97
N SER A 116 15.59 -5.65 -5.50
CA SER A 116 16.24 -6.82 -4.86
C SER A 116 17.37 -6.43 -3.90
N THR A 117 17.91 -5.22 -3.99
CA THR A 117 18.94 -4.74 -3.05
C THR A 117 18.33 -4.45 -1.68
N PRO A 118 18.92 -4.98 -0.58
CA PRO A 118 18.42 -4.65 0.75
C PRO A 118 18.54 -3.15 1.00
N PRO A 119 17.52 -2.56 1.65
CA PRO A 119 17.53 -1.13 1.91
C PRO A 119 18.74 -0.76 2.76
N SER A 120 19.41 0.33 2.37
CA SER A 120 20.50 0.90 3.15
C SER A 120 20.02 1.32 4.53
N THR A 121 20.74 0.95 5.58
CA THR A 121 20.44 1.39 6.96
C THR A 121 20.49 2.91 7.12
N TRP A 122 21.12 3.63 6.18
CA TRP A 122 21.14 5.09 6.13
C TRP A 122 19.76 5.72 6.00
N VAL A 123 18.76 4.98 5.51
CA VAL A 123 17.36 5.42 5.49
C VAL A 123 16.85 5.77 6.89
N LEU A 124 17.33 5.07 7.93
CA LEU A 124 16.97 5.36 9.32
C LEU A 124 17.40 6.76 9.77
N LEU A 125 18.47 7.34 9.18
CA LEU A 125 18.87 8.72 9.49
C LEU A 125 17.83 9.75 9.04
N ARG A 126 16.98 9.43 8.07
CA ARG A 126 15.88 10.31 7.65
C ARG A 126 14.83 10.47 8.75
N LEU A 127 14.73 9.51 9.67
CA LEU A 127 13.88 9.62 10.87
C LEU A 127 14.30 10.80 11.76
N TRP A 128 15.54 11.29 11.63
CA TRP A 128 16.00 12.48 12.35
C TRP A 128 15.11 13.70 12.11
N ARG A 129 14.48 13.81 10.95
CA ARG A 129 13.51 14.88 10.67
C ARG A 129 12.35 14.87 11.69
N PHE A 130 11.86 13.70 12.07
CA PHE A 130 10.79 13.50 13.04
C PHE A 130 11.31 13.50 14.48
N ALA A 131 12.56 13.15 14.71
CA ALA A 131 13.21 13.16 16.01
C ALA A 131 13.67 14.57 16.44
N ARG A 132 13.96 15.46 15.49
CA ARG A 132 14.46 16.82 15.73
C ARG A 132 13.63 17.68 16.70
N PRO A 133 12.29 17.65 16.70
CA PRO A 133 11.48 18.37 17.69
C PRO A 133 11.76 17.92 19.13
N TYR A 134 12.11 16.66 19.33
CA TYR A 134 12.34 16.02 20.62
C TYR A 134 13.81 15.99 21.05
N ARG A 135 14.70 16.78 20.41
CA ARG A 135 16.15 16.78 20.66
C ARG A 135 16.56 16.97 22.12
N ARG A 136 15.82 17.80 22.87
CA ARG A 136 16.11 18.03 24.30
C ARG A 136 15.83 16.77 25.13
N GLN A 137 14.74 16.10 24.86
CA GLN A 137 14.36 14.84 25.50
C GLN A 137 15.30 13.69 25.10
N LEU A 138 15.76 13.65 23.87
CA LEU A 138 16.76 12.68 23.40
C LEU A 138 18.11 12.91 24.08
N LEU A 139 18.55 14.17 24.24
CA LEU A 139 19.79 14.50 24.98
C LEU A 139 19.68 14.13 26.46
N SER A 140 18.55 14.43 27.12
CA SER A 140 18.34 14.01 28.51
C SER A 140 18.25 12.48 28.64
N GLY A 141 17.62 11.79 27.67
CA GLY A 141 17.63 10.34 27.62
C GLY A 141 19.04 9.75 27.45
N PHE A 142 19.87 10.35 26.60
CA PHE A 142 21.27 9.95 26.47
C PHE A 142 22.08 10.18 27.75
N ALA A 143 21.90 11.32 28.42
CA ALA A 143 22.53 11.60 29.69
C ALA A 143 22.10 10.60 30.78
N LEU A 144 20.81 10.27 30.86
CA LEU A 144 20.29 9.24 31.76
C LEU A 144 20.84 7.84 31.40
N THR A 145 21.04 7.54 30.13
CA THR A 145 21.66 6.28 29.68
C THR A 145 23.11 6.20 30.18
N LEU A 146 23.88 7.27 30.03
CA LEU A 146 25.26 7.35 30.49
C LEU A 146 25.31 7.20 32.03
N ALA A 147 24.50 7.95 32.76
CA ALA A 147 24.44 7.91 34.22
C ALA A 147 23.98 6.54 34.76
N SER A 148 22.95 5.97 34.17
CA SER A 148 22.44 4.63 34.51
C SER A 148 23.51 3.56 34.30
N THR A 149 24.21 3.64 33.13
CA THR A 149 25.30 2.70 32.80
C THR A 149 26.45 2.84 33.77
N ALA A 150 26.87 4.07 34.10
CA ALA A 150 27.90 4.32 35.11
C ALA A 150 27.51 3.76 36.49
N ALA A 151 26.28 4.00 36.96
CA ALA A 151 25.78 3.47 38.21
C ALA A 151 25.81 1.94 38.29
N THR A 152 25.52 1.25 37.16
CA THR A 152 25.59 -0.23 37.10
C THR A 152 27.01 -0.78 37.15
N LEU A 153 28.04 0.03 36.92
CA LEU A 153 29.45 -0.37 37.01
C LEU A 153 30.05 -0.19 38.39
N VAL A 154 29.38 0.50 39.31
CA VAL A 154 29.85 0.73 40.70
C VAL A 154 29.90 -0.55 41.52
N PRO A 155 28.88 -1.45 41.52
CA PRO A 155 28.90 -2.63 42.39
C PRO A 155 30.14 -3.54 42.24
N PRO A 156 30.60 -3.89 41.01
CA PRO A 156 31.82 -4.69 40.87
C PRO A 156 33.06 -3.99 41.46
N TYR A 157 33.13 -2.66 41.37
CA TYR A 157 34.25 -1.93 41.95
C TYR A 157 34.26 -2.01 43.51
N LEU A 158 33.08 -1.90 44.11
CA LEU A 158 32.94 -2.01 45.58
C LEU A 158 33.19 -3.44 46.10
N THR A 159 33.18 -4.47 45.26
CA THR A 159 33.57 -5.81 45.68
C THR A 159 35.08 -5.93 45.97
N ILE A 160 35.92 -5.03 45.45
CA ILE A 160 37.36 -5.03 45.73
C ILE A 160 37.64 -4.85 47.23
N PRO A 161 37.28 -3.69 47.84
CA PRO A 161 37.51 -3.48 49.28
C PRO A 161 36.69 -4.46 50.12
N LEU A 162 35.51 -4.90 49.66
CA LEU A 162 34.71 -5.88 50.40
C LEU A 162 35.45 -7.23 50.53
N MET A 163 36.17 -7.67 49.50
CA MET A 163 36.95 -8.89 49.51
C MET A 163 38.27 -8.70 50.30
N ASP A 164 39.04 -7.70 49.89
CA ASP A 164 40.42 -7.54 50.33
C ASP A 164 40.55 -6.97 51.77
N GLU A 165 39.63 -6.08 52.18
CA GLU A 165 39.70 -5.40 53.47
C GLU A 165 38.72 -5.93 54.51
N VAL A 166 37.66 -6.69 54.08
CA VAL A 166 36.65 -7.21 54.97
C VAL A 166 36.69 -8.74 55.02
N LEU A 167 36.45 -9.44 53.93
CA LEU A 167 36.24 -10.92 53.94
C LEU A 167 37.53 -11.69 54.17
N ILE A 168 38.64 -11.37 53.51
CA ILE A 168 39.93 -12.06 53.67
C ILE A 168 40.52 -11.83 55.04
N PRO A 169 40.58 -10.56 55.59
CA PRO A 169 41.04 -10.32 56.98
C PRO A 169 40.17 -11.02 58.02
N PHE A 170 38.85 -11.06 57.83
CA PHE A 170 37.93 -11.76 58.75
C PHE A 170 38.22 -13.28 58.78
N GLN A 171 38.44 -13.88 57.60
CA GLN A 171 38.77 -15.30 57.48
C GLN A 171 40.11 -15.63 58.20
N ASN A 172 41.02 -14.66 58.21
CA ASN A 172 42.32 -14.77 58.90
C ASN A 172 42.25 -14.42 60.39
N GLY A 173 41.06 -14.26 60.99
CA GLY A 173 40.85 -14.00 62.41
C GLY A 173 41.07 -12.55 62.86
N GLN A 174 41.19 -11.60 61.93
CA GLN A 174 41.30 -10.18 62.21
C GLN A 174 39.93 -9.56 62.61
N ARG A 175 39.91 -8.60 63.52
CA ARG A 175 38.69 -7.88 63.86
C ARG A 175 38.35 -6.90 62.74
N ILE A 176 37.10 -6.91 62.32
CA ILE A 176 36.55 -5.98 61.30
C ILE A 176 35.82 -4.87 61.96
N ASP A 177 35.88 -3.67 61.41
CA ASP A 177 35.04 -2.57 61.80
C ASP A 177 33.63 -2.72 61.23
N PRO A 178 32.57 -2.94 62.02
CA PRO A 178 31.21 -3.06 61.56
C PRO A 178 30.69 -1.82 60.80
N SER A 179 31.22 -0.64 61.15
CA SER A 179 30.83 0.61 60.49
C SER A 179 31.32 0.67 59.05
N TYR A 180 32.49 0.15 58.75
CA TYR A 180 33.05 0.08 57.41
C TYR A 180 32.29 -0.94 56.53
N VAL A 181 31.93 -2.09 57.11
CA VAL A 181 31.08 -3.10 56.41
C VAL A 181 29.72 -2.47 56.04
N MET A 182 29.10 -1.77 57.01
CA MET A 182 27.82 -1.11 56.79
C MET A 182 27.93 -0.03 55.68
N LEU A 183 29.03 0.71 55.62
CA LEU A 183 29.31 1.70 54.58
C LEU A 183 29.40 1.04 53.21
N LEU A 184 30.12 -0.06 53.06
CA LEU A 184 30.23 -0.78 51.77
C LEU A 184 28.89 -1.39 51.35
N LEU A 185 28.15 -2.02 52.25
CA LEU A 185 26.82 -2.59 51.94
C LEU A 185 25.80 -1.51 51.60
N SER A 186 25.83 -0.34 52.33
CA SER A 186 24.98 0.78 51.96
C SER A 186 25.35 1.40 50.63
N GLY A 187 26.63 1.44 50.29
CA GLY A 187 27.13 1.86 48.97
C GLY A 187 26.65 0.93 47.84
N LEU A 188 26.69 -0.39 48.08
CA LEU A 188 26.15 -1.38 47.12
C LEU A 188 24.63 -1.19 46.91
N LEU A 189 23.87 -1.08 48.02
CA LEU A 189 22.43 -0.86 47.95
C LEU A 189 22.09 0.49 47.28
N GLY A 190 22.80 1.55 47.68
CA GLY A 190 22.63 2.88 47.10
C GLY A 190 22.92 2.93 45.62
N SER A 191 24.00 2.28 45.16
CA SER A 191 24.31 2.19 43.72
C SER A 191 23.28 1.37 42.93
N ALA A 192 22.74 0.30 43.53
CA ALA A 192 21.68 -0.50 42.92
C ALA A 192 20.38 0.29 42.79
N LEU A 193 19.96 1.01 43.85
CA LEU A 193 18.77 1.87 43.82
C LEU A 193 18.92 3.04 42.85
N LEU A 194 20.11 3.63 42.79
CA LEU A 194 20.41 4.69 41.81
C LEU A 194 20.36 4.15 40.37
N ALA A 195 20.98 3.02 40.12
CA ALA A 195 20.94 2.38 38.79
C ALA A 195 19.52 2.02 38.35
N TRP A 196 18.70 1.49 39.28
CA TRP A 196 17.30 1.19 39.05
C TRP A 196 16.47 2.45 38.72
N SER A 197 16.57 3.49 39.54
CA SER A 197 15.80 4.75 39.35
C SER A 197 16.18 5.46 38.06
N LEU A 198 17.47 5.57 37.75
CA LEU A 198 17.96 6.16 36.51
C LEU A 198 17.56 5.30 35.28
N GLY A 199 17.64 3.98 35.43
CA GLY A 199 17.22 3.04 34.40
C GLY A 199 15.72 3.13 34.07
N TRP A 200 14.89 3.24 35.13
CA TRP A 200 13.45 3.46 34.96
C TRP A 200 13.15 4.78 34.28
N ALA A 201 13.72 5.88 34.75
CA ALA A 201 13.52 7.22 34.14
C ALA A 201 13.96 7.27 32.69
N ARG A 202 15.10 6.67 32.37
CA ARG A 202 15.62 6.52 30.99
C ARG A 202 14.63 5.79 30.10
N THR A 203 14.20 4.58 30.51
CA THR A 203 13.33 3.73 29.70
C THR A 203 11.99 4.41 29.47
N TRP A 204 11.39 5.00 30.52
CA TRP A 204 10.13 5.73 30.39
C TRP A 204 10.22 6.92 29.42
N LEU A 205 11.27 7.75 29.59
CA LEU A 205 11.45 8.95 28.74
C LEU A 205 11.64 8.60 27.27
N LEU A 206 12.50 7.60 26.98
CA LEU A 206 12.82 7.23 25.62
C LEU A 206 11.69 6.45 24.94
N ALA A 207 10.94 5.62 25.68
CA ALA A 207 9.72 4.98 25.16
C ALA A 207 8.68 6.04 24.77
N LEU A 208 8.45 7.05 25.63
CA LEU A 208 7.52 8.14 25.33
C LEU A 208 7.92 8.94 24.08
N VAL A 209 9.21 9.23 23.92
CA VAL A 209 9.72 9.94 22.73
C VAL A 209 9.56 9.09 21.46
N SER A 210 9.86 7.80 21.55
CA SER A 210 9.71 6.87 20.41
C SER A 210 8.28 6.77 19.94
N GLU A 211 7.31 6.66 20.87
CA GLU A 211 5.88 6.64 20.52
C GLU A 211 5.43 7.95 19.88
N ARG A 212 5.93 9.11 20.33
CA ARG A 212 5.63 10.39 19.71
C ARG A 212 6.18 10.48 18.30
N ILE A 213 7.43 10.04 18.08
CA ILE A 213 8.04 10.00 16.75
C ILE A 213 7.24 9.09 15.81
N ALA A 214 6.80 7.93 16.29
CA ALA A 214 5.99 7.00 15.51
C ALA A 214 4.60 7.57 15.20
N ALA A 215 3.97 8.26 16.15
CA ALA A 215 2.69 8.93 15.93
C ALA A 215 2.80 10.05 14.88
N ASP A 216 3.83 10.90 14.99
CA ASP A 216 4.10 11.96 14.00
C ASP A 216 4.35 11.38 12.60
N LEU A 217 5.10 10.27 12.53
CA LEU A 217 5.39 9.58 11.27
C LEU A 217 4.12 8.99 10.65
N ARG A 218 3.25 8.33 11.46
CA ARG A 218 1.95 7.80 11.01
C ARG A 218 1.06 8.91 10.48
N THR A 219 0.92 9.99 11.24
CA THR A 219 0.10 11.13 10.83
C THR A 219 0.62 11.75 9.55
N ALA A 220 1.93 12.00 9.44
CA ALA A 220 2.52 12.56 8.23
C ALA A 220 2.35 11.64 7.01
N ALA A 221 2.51 10.32 7.19
CA ALA A 221 2.32 9.35 6.12
C ALA A 221 0.85 9.29 5.67
N PHE A 222 -0.10 9.31 6.61
CA PHE A 222 -1.52 9.31 6.30
C PHE A 222 -1.98 10.59 5.62
N ASP A 223 -1.57 11.76 6.14
CA ASP A 223 -1.87 13.07 5.54
C ASP A 223 -1.33 13.17 4.12
N HIS A 224 -0.12 12.66 3.89
CA HIS A 224 0.46 12.63 2.56
C HIS A 224 -0.29 11.67 1.63
N LEU A 225 -0.63 10.47 2.12
CA LEU A 225 -1.40 9.48 1.36
C LEU A 225 -2.72 10.07 0.85
N LEU A 226 -3.46 10.82 1.69
CA LEU A 226 -4.72 11.48 1.31
C LEU A 226 -4.54 12.52 0.18
N ARG A 227 -3.35 13.04 -0.03
CA ARG A 227 -3.02 14.02 -1.10
C ARG A 227 -2.55 13.37 -2.40
N LEU A 228 -2.31 12.06 -2.41
CA LEU A 228 -1.90 11.34 -3.61
C LEU A 228 -3.07 11.17 -4.59
N SER A 229 -2.74 11.05 -5.87
CA SER A 229 -3.71 10.79 -6.94
C SER A 229 -4.27 9.37 -6.88
N LEU A 230 -5.44 9.14 -7.49
CA LEU A 230 -6.06 7.80 -7.58
C LEU A 230 -5.18 6.78 -8.29
N ASP A 231 -4.28 7.19 -9.16
CA ASP A 231 -3.31 6.34 -9.85
C ASP A 231 -2.44 5.54 -8.87
N TYR A 232 -2.00 6.19 -7.79
CA TYR A 232 -1.25 5.52 -6.73
C TYR A 232 -2.05 4.39 -6.07
N PHE A 233 -3.33 4.64 -5.76
CA PHE A 233 -4.22 3.65 -5.14
C PHE A 233 -4.58 2.50 -6.08
N GLY A 234 -4.75 2.79 -7.37
CA GLY A 234 -5.05 1.78 -8.39
C GLY A 234 -3.94 0.75 -8.59
N SER A 235 -2.69 1.14 -8.31
CA SER A 235 -1.51 0.27 -8.45
C SER A 235 -1.18 -0.53 -7.19
N LYS A 236 -1.80 -0.25 -6.02
CA LYS A 236 -1.47 -0.84 -4.71
C LYS A 236 -2.68 -1.54 -4.10
N ARG A 237 -2.43 -2.64 -3.38
CA ARG A 237 -3.48 -3.32 -2.61
C ARG A 237 -3.77 -2.53 -1.33
N THR A 238 -5.04 -2.38 -0.97
CA THR A 238 -5.46 -1.66 0.25
C THR A 238 -4.80 -2.23 1.52
N GLY A 239 -4.71 -3.57 1.63
CA GLY A 239 -4.05 -4.23 2.74
C GLY A 239 -2.56 -3.91 2.87
N ASP A 240 -1.84 -3.73 1.74
CA ASP A 240 -0.42 -3.30 1.75
C ASP A 240 -0.27 -1.86 2.28
N LEU A 241 -1.16 -0.95 1.86
CA LEU A 241 -1.15 0.42 2.36
C LEU A 241 -1.47 0.51 3.86
N MET A 242 -2.45 -0.27 4.33
CA MET A 242 -2.76 -0.36 5.77
C MET A 242 -1.58 -0.93 6.57
N ALA A 243 -0.93 -1.99 6.07
CA ALA A 243 0.24 -2.56 6.71
C ALA A 243 1.42 -1.59 6.77
N ARG A 244 1.64 -0.79 5.73
CA ARG A 244 2.70 0.24 5.70
C ARG A 244 2.48 1.32 6.76
N ILE A 245 1.27 1.83 6.92
CA ILE A 245 0.99 2.89 7.90
C ILE A 245 0.90 2.33 9.32
N GLY A 246 0.31 1.16 9.52
CA GLY A 246 0.17 0.52 10.85
C GLY A 246 1.44 -0.21 11.27
N SER A 247 1.63 -1.43 10.77
CA SER A 247 2.65 -2.34 11.27
C SER A 247 4.10 -1.91 10.99
N GLU A 248 4.37 -1.19 9.89
CA GLU A 248 5.75 -0.74 9.63
C GLU A 248 6.15 0.43 10.55
N THR A 249 5.22 1.32 10.87
CA THR A 249 5.50 2.38 11.88
C THR A 249 5.68 1.80 13.28
N ASP A 250 4.93 0.74 13.63
CA ASP A 250 5.12 0.03 14.91
C ASP A 250 6.49 -0.65 14.97
N ARG A 251 6.95 -1.26 13.88
CA ARG A 251 8.31 -1.82 13.80
C ARG A 251 9.39 -0.76 14.02
N ILE A 252 9.20 0.45 13.49
CA ILE A 252 10.11 1.58 13.71
C ILE A 252 10.04 2.05 15.16
N SER A 253 8.84 2.13 15.76
CA SER A 253 8.68 2.48 17.16
C SER A 253 9.41 1.49 18.08
N VAL A 254 9.19 0.19 17.89
CA VAL A 254 9.88 -0.87 18.65
C VAL A 254 11.40 -0.80 18.46
N PHE A 255 11.86 -0.53 17.22
CA PHE A 255 13.30 -0.35 16.98
C PHE A 255 13.86 0.83 17.76
N LEU A 256 13.20 1.99 17.75
CA LEU A 256 13.66 3.20 18.43
C LEU A 256 13.57 3.08 19.97
N SER A 257 12.48 2.48 20.49
CA SER A 257 12.22 2.42 21.94
C SER A 257 13.03 1.34 22.67
N LEU A 258 13.31 0.22 22.01
CA LEU A 258 14.00 -0.92 22.63
C LEU A 258 15.40 -1.10 22.02
N HIS A 259 15.48 -1.39 20.74
CA HIS A 259 16.71 -1.89 20.15
C HIS A 259 17.79 -0.82 19.93
N ALA A 260 17.42 0.40 19.52
CA ALA A 260 18.38 1.49 19.39
C ALA A 260 18.92 1.93 20.76
N LEU A 261 18.04 1.89 21.79
CA LEU A 261 18.41 2.19 23.15
C LEU A 261 19.33 1.11 23.76
N ASP A 262 18.97 -0.15 23.56
CA ASP A 262 19.79 -1.28 24.02
C ASP A 262 21.18 -1.24 23.36
N PHE A 263 21.23 -1.00 22.03
CA PHE A 263 22.49 -0.83 21.32
C PHE A 263 23.35 0.31 21.86
N ALA A 264 22.77 1.49 22.09
CA ALA A 264 23.51 2.60 22.68
C ALA A 264 24.03 2.26 24.09
N THR A 265 23.20 1.59 24.90
CA THR A 265 23.58 1.11 26.23
C THR A 265 24.70 0.09 26.16
N ASP A 266 24.62 -0.87 25.23
CA ASP A 266 25.62 -1.92 25.04
C ASP A 266 26.97 -1.32 24.60
N VAL A 267 26.96 -0.38 23.66
CA VAL A 267 28.19 0.32 23.22
C VAL A 267 28.82 1.10 24.38
N LEU A 268 28.01 1.84 25.15
CA LEU A 268 28.51 2.58 26.30
C LEU A 268 29.04 1.63 27.40
N MET A 269 28.32 0.53 27.68
CA MET A 269 28.73 -0.45 28.69
C MET A 269 30.05 -1.12 28.27
N ILE A 270 30.19 -1.56 27.02
CA ILE A 270 31.43 -2.14 26.51
C ILE A 270 32.57 -1.13 26.60
N GLY A 271 32.37 0.11 26.17
CA GLY A 271 33.38 1.15 26.21
C GLY A 271 33.83 1.49 27.64
N MET A 272 32.88 1.75 28.54
CA MET A 272 33.17 2.08 29.95
C MET A 272 33.81 0.90 30.69
N THR A 273 33.30 -0.33 30.49
CA THR A 273 33.90 -1.52 31.08
C THR A 273 35.30 -1.74 30.59
N SER A 274 35.58 -1.58 29.31
CA SER A 274 36.92 -1.67 28.72
C SER A 274 37.87 -0.68 29.39
N VAL A 275 37.47 0.59 29.51
CA VAL A 275 38.32 1.63 30.21
C VAL A 275 38.63 1.20 31.62
N ILE A 276 37.63 0.72 32.38
CA ILE A 276 37.84 0.26 33.77
C ILE A 276 38.80 -0.96 33.80
N LEU A 277 38.60 -1.97 32.93
CA LEU A 277 39.47 -3.14 32.91
C LEU A 277 40.92 -2.77 32.60
N PHE A 278 41.16 -1.89 31.60
CA PHE A 278 42.51 -1.41 31.30
C PHE A 278 43.12 -0.56 32.42
N SER A 279 42.32 0.20 33.17
CA SER A 279 42.80 0.98 34.32
C SER A 279 43.19 0.11 35.53
N ILE A 280 42.54 -1.06 35.68
CA ILE A 280 42.84 -2.00 36.78
C ILE A 280 44.11 -2.81 36.44
N ASN A 281 44.11 -3.54 35.34
CA ASN A 281 45.27 -4.30 34.88
C ASN A 281 45.26 -4.49 33.35
N PRO A 282 46.19 -3.83 32.62
CA PRO A 282 46.22 -3.87 31.17
C PRO A 282 46.45 -5.28 30.56
N TRP A 283 47.28 -6.10 31.23
CA TRP A 283 47.58 -7.44 30.73
C TRP A 283 46.38 -8.38 30.88
N LEU A 284 45.69 -8.33 32.00
CA LEU A 284 44.48 -9.11 32.23
C LEU A 284 43.36 -8.66 31.28
N ALA A 285 43.25 -7.35 31.03
CA ALA A 285 42.31 -6.78 30.06
C ALA A 285 42.58 -7.30 28.65
N LEU A 286 43.84 -7.35 28.23
CA LEU A 286 44.22 -7.86 26.91
C LEU A 286 43.86 -9.35 26.73
N VAL A 287 44.07 -10.16 27.76
CA VAL A 287 43.68 -11.58 27.76
C VAL A 287 42.15 -11.71 27.63
N THR A 288 41.38 -10.82 28.28
CA THR A 288 39.92 -10.80 28.14
C THR A 288 39.43 -10.55 26.72
N LEU A 289 40.20 -9.78 25.94
CA LEU A 289 39.86 -9.48 24.54
C LEU A 289 40.16 -10.62 23.57
N LEU A 290 40.90 -11.65 24.00
CA LEU A 290 41.33 -12.78 23.14
C LEU A 290 40.18 -13.49 22.40
N PRO A 291 39.01 -13.78 23.01
CA PRO A 291 37.89 -14.40 22.30
C PRO A 291 37.21 -13.50 21.26
N LEU A 292 37.33 -12.17 21.36
CA LEU A 292 36.60 -11.22 20.51
C LEU A 292 36.86 -11.38 19.02
N PRO A 293 38.11 -11.53 18.51
CA PRO A 293 38.36 -11.75 17.11
C PRO A 293 37.64 -12.98 16.55
N PHE A 294 37.57 -14.06 17.37
CA PHE A 294 36.89 -15.31 16.98
C PHE A 294 35.37 -15.11 16.94
N ILE A 295 34.81 -14.42 17.94
CA ILE A 295 33.39 -14.08 17.99
C ILE A 295 33.02 -13.18 16.80
N ALA A 296 33.80 -12.14 16.53
CA ALA A 296 33.62 -11.24 15.40
C ALA A 296 33.68 -11.97 14.05
N TRP A 297 34.66 -12.85 13.87
CA TRP A 297 34.80 -13.69 12.68
C TRP A 297 33.58 -14.63 12.50
N MET A 298 33.12 -15.26 13.57
CA MET A 298 31.96 -16.14 13.54
C MET A 298 30.66 -15.36 13.23
N ILE A 299 30.48 -14.18 13.82
CA ILE A 299 29.36 -13.27 13.49
C ILE A 299 29.41 -12.93 12.00
N HIS A 300 30.59 -12.58 11.48
CA HIS A 300 30.74 -12.26 10.06
C HIS A 300 30.39 -13.43 9.15
N MET A 301 30.79 -14.65 9.49
CA MET A 301 30.51 -15.88 8.71
C MET A 301 28.99 -16.21 8.66
N VAL A 302 28.29 -16.04 9.77
CA VAL A 302 26.88 -16.44 9.91
C VAL A 302 25.92 -15.32 9.51
N ARG A 303 26.39 -14.08 9.54
CA ARG A 303 25.60 -12.86 9.29
C ARG A 303 24.75 -12.93 8.01
N ASP A 304 25.36 -13.29 6.88
CA ASP A 304 24.65 -13.28 5.59
C ASP A 304 23.61 -14.42 5.51
N ARG A 305 23.90 -15.58 6.12
CA ARG A 305 22.94 -16.70 6.22
C ARG A 305 21.74 -16.35 7.08
N LEU A 306 21.97 -15.68 8.21
CA LEU A 306 20.89 -15.24 9.09
C LEU A 306 20.04 -14.16 8.42
N ARG A 307 20.68 -13.18 7.77
CA ARG A 307 20.00 -12.11 7.05
C ARG A 307 19.08 -12.65 5.96
N THR A 308 19.63 -13.46 5.04
CA THR A 308 18.82 -14.05 3.96
C THR A 308 17.76 -15.01 4.48
N GLY A 309 18.01 -15.67 5.60
CA GLY A 309 17.05 -16.52 6.29
C GLY A 309 15.85 -15.70 6.83
N PHE A 310 16.09 -14.61 7.52
CA PHE A 310 15.01 -13.72 8.02
C PHE A 310 14.21 -13.08 6.90
N GLU A 311 14.86 -12.61 5.83
CA GLU A 311 14.18 -12.07 4.64
C GLU A 311 13.27 -13.12 3.99
N LYS A 312 13.71 -14.38 3.96
CA LYS A 312 12.92 -15.48 3.42
C LYS A 312 11.73 -15.81 4.31
N ILE A 313 11.87 -15.78 5.64
CA ILE A 313 10.76 -15.94 6.58
C ILE A 313 9.69 -14.88 6.35
N ASP A 314 10.09 -13.61 6.27
CA ASP A 314 9.14 -12.51 6.06
C ASP A 314 8.38 -12.66 4.72
N ARG A 315 9.04 -13.13 3.66
CA ARG A 315 8.41 -13.41 2.36
C ARG A 315 7.39 -14.54 2.45
N VAL A 316 7.78 -15.68 3.02
CA VAL A 316 6.89 -16.86 3.12
C VAL A 316 5.73 -16.60 4.08
N TRP A 317 5.94 -15.81 5.13
CA TRP A 317 4.85 -15.34 5.98
C TRP A 317 3.86 -14.45 5.21
N GLY A 318 4.36 -13.62 4.29
CA GLY A 318 3.53 -12.87 3.34
C GLY A 318 2.63 -13.79 2.50
N ASP A 319 3.15 -14.92 2.02
CA ASP A 319 2.36 -15.89 1.25
C ASP A 319 1.24 -16.52 2.09
N VAL A 320 1.50 -16.87 3.35
CA VAL A 320 0.46 -17.34 4.30
C VAL A 320 -0.61 -16.28 4.52
N THR A 321 -0.20 -15.03 4.72
CA THR A 321 -1.13 -13.90 4.92
C THR A 321 -1.96 -13.62 3.67
N ASN A 322 -1.38 -13.76 2.48
CA ASN A 322 -2.10 -13.61 1.22
C ASN A 322 -3.24 -14.62 1.08
N VAL A 323 -3.03 -15.89 1.48
CA VAL A 323 -4.12 -16.89 1.48
C VAL A 323 -5.28 -16.45 2.38
N LEU A 324 -4.99 -15.92 3.57
CA LEU A 324 -6.02 -15.40 4.48
C LEU A 324 -6.73 -14.19 3.89
N ALA A 325 -5.98 -13.26 3.30
CA ALA A 325 -6.53 -12.05 2.69
C ALA A 325 -7.43 -12.34 1.47
N ASP A 326 -7.22 -13.46 0.79
CA ASP A 326 -8.09 -13.91 -0.30
C ASP A 326 -9.34 -14.64 0.23
N VAL A 327 -9.16 -15.57 1.18
CA VAL A 327 -10.21 -16.49 1.65
C VAL A 327 -11.24 -15.79 2.54
N ILE A 328 -10.80 -14.91 3.45
CA ILE A 328 -11.72 -14.28 4.42
C ILE A 328 -12.76 -13.39 3.73
N PRO A 329 -12.42 -12.47 2.82
CA PRO A 329 -13.41 -11.70 2.08
C PRO A 329 -14.26 -12.57 1.13
N GLY A 330 -13.66 -13.64 0.56
CA GLY A 330 -14.29 -14.60 -0.33
C GLY A 330 -15.06 -15.73 0.36
N ILE A 331 -15.26 -15.69 1.68
CA ILE A 331 -15.78 -16.82 2.46
C ILE A 331 -17.17 -17.30 1.97
N ARG A 332 -18.01 -16.38 1.48
CA ARG A 332 -19.32 -16.73 0.90
C ARG A 332 -19.19 -17.64 -0.33
N VAL A 333 -18.18 -17.36 -1.17
CA VAL A 333 -17.89 -18.18 -2.36
C VAL A 333 -17.39 -19.56 -1.93
N VAL A 334 -16.45 -19.61 -0.97
CA VAL A 334 -15.93 -20.87 -0.43
C VAL A 334 -17.08 -21.74 0.11
N LYS A 335 -17.99 -21.11 0.87
CA LYS A 335 -19.16 -21.80 1.42
C LYS A 335 -20.18 -22.23 0.36
N ALA A 336 -20.48 -21.35 -0.59
CA ALA A 336 -21.43 -21.63 -1.66
C ALA A 336 -21.01 -22.82 -2.55
N PHE A 337 -19.68 -22.96 -2.76
CA PHE A 337 -19.12 -24.05 -3.58
C PHE A 337 -18.57 -25.22 -2.74
N ALA A 338 -18.78 -25.24 -1.41
CA ALA A 338 -18.28 -26.26 -0.48
C ALA A 338 -16.77 -26.58 -0.66
N GLN A 339 -15.95 -25.53 -0.82
CA GLN A 339 -14.51 -25.66 -1.09
C GLN A 339 -13.63 -25.47 0.17
N GLU A 340 -14.19 -25.66 1.38
CA GLU A 340 -13.45 -25.49 2.63
C GLU A 340 -12.19 -26.37 2.70
N SER A 341 -12.32 -27.64 2.28
CA SER A 341 -11.21 -28.58 2.30
C SER A 341 -10.08 -28.17 1.37
N ARG A 342 -10.40 -27.60 0.19
CA ARG A 342 -9.44 -27.09 -0.77
C ARG A 342 -8.67 -25.89 -0.20
N GLU A 343 -9.36 -24.92 0.37
CA GLU A 343 -8.75 -23.73 0.92
C GLU A 343 -7.95 -24.02 2.19
N ALA A 344 -8.42 -24.95 3.04
CA ALA A 344 -7.67 -25.48 4.17
C ALA A 344 -6.37 -26.17 3.71
N GLY A 345 -6.43 -26.95 2.63
CA GLY A 345 -5.26 -27.56 2.00
C GLY A 345 -4.26 -26.53 1.48
N ARG A 346 -4.74 -25.47 0.83
CA ARG A 346 -3.92 -24.35 0.32
C ARG A 346 -3.20 -23.62 1.46
N PHE A 347 -3.93 -23.33 2.55
CA PHE A 347 -3.35 -22.72 3.74
C PHE A 347 -2.31 -23.62 4.41
N LYS A 348 -2.62 -24.93 4.57
CA LYS A 348 -1.70 -25.91 5.15
C LYS A 348 -0.40 -26.02 4.34
N ALA A 349 -0.48 -26.02 3.02
CA ALA A 349 0.69 -26.07 2.14
C ALA A 349 1.58 -24.82 2.33
N ALA A 350 1.00 -23.62 2.33
CA ALA A 350 1.74 -22.38 2.56
C ALA A 350 2.39 -22.36 3.95
N ASN A 351 1.64 -22.78 4.99
CA ASN A 351 2.14 -22.83 6.36
C ASN A 351 3.25 -23.88 6.54
N GLN A 352 3.22 -24.97 5.78
CA GLN A 352 4.27 -25.99 5.82
C GLN A 352 5.59 -25.49 5.21
N VAL A 353 5.52 -24.69 4.15
CA VAL A 353 6.71 -24.00 3.60
C VAL A 353 7.28 -23.02 4.63
N ASN A 354 6.42 -22.26 5.30
CA ASN A 354 6.83 -21.36 6.38
C ASN A 354 7.54 -22.12 7.52
N LEU A 355 6.99 -23.24 7.96
CA LEU A 355 7.59 -24.09 8.97
C LEU A 355 9.00 -24.57 8.55
N GLN A 356 9.16 -25.05 7.31
CA GLN A 356 10.45 -25.55 6.81
C GLN A 356 11.53 -24.45 6.77
N VAL A 357 11.15 -23.24 6.37
CA VAL A 357 12.07 -22.09 6.33
C VAL A 357 12.47 -21.66 7.73
N ASN A 358 11.53 -21.60 8.67
CA ASN A 358 11.81 -21.32 10.08
C ASN A 358 12.70 -22.38 10.72
N ASP A 359 12.42 -23.67 10.48
CA ASP A 359 13.22 -24.77 11.03
C ASP A 359 14.69 -24.72 10.55
N LYS A 360 14.89 -24.44 9.25
CA LYS A 360 16.23 -24.28 8.68
C LYS A 360 17.01 -23.12 9.31
N LEU A 361 16.35 -22.00 9.55
CA LEU A 361 16.96 -20.84 10.19
C LEU A 361 17.24 -21.13 11.67
N ASN A 362 16.26 -21.73 12.38
CA ASN A 362 16.39 -22.10 13.77
C ASN A 362 17.55 -23.08 14.02
N LYS A 363 17.80 -24.03 13.13
CA LYS A 363 18.99 -24.92 13.22
C LYS A 363 20.29 -24.12 13.20
N THR A 364 20.38 -23.12 12.31
CA THR A 364 21.57 -22.26 12.24
C THR A 364 21.71 -21.41 13.50
N TRP A 365 20.60 -20.84 13.99
CA TRP A 365 20.57 -20.01 15.20
C TRP A 365 20.87 -20.80 16.46
N SER A 366 20.31 -22.02 16.57
CA SER A 366 20.50 -22.92 17.72
C SER A 366 21.93 -23.39 17.86
N LEU A 367 22.71 -23.46 16.80
CA LEU A 367 24.14 -23.75 16.87
C LEU A 367 24.96 -22.51 17.18
N PHE A 368 24.60 -21.36 16.61
CA PHE A 368 25.35 -20.10 16.73
C PHE A 368 25.39 -19.60 18.17
N THR A 369 24.24 -19.45 18.83
CA THR A 369 24.14 -18.86 20.16
C THR A 369 24.93 -19.66 21.23
N PRO A 370 24.78 -20.99 21.38
CA PRO A 370 25.57 -21.75 22.31
C PRO A 370 27.06 -21.73 22.01
N THR A 371 27.46 -21.64 20.73
CA THR A 371 28.88 -21.57 20.36
C THR A 371 29.50 -20.25 20.80
N VAL A 372 28.76 -19.11 20.68
CA VAL A 372 29.22 -17.84 21.22
C VAL A 372 29.35 -17.93 22.74
N SER A 373 28.35 -18.48 23.42
CA SER A 373 28.43 -18.70 24.89
C SER A 373 29.60 -19.53 25.29
N LEU A 374 29.86 -20.65 24.58
CA LEU A 374 31.02 -21.48 24.85
C LEU A 374 32.35 -20.73 24.72
N LEU A 375 32.48 -19.89 23.67
CA LEU A 375 33.69 -19.07 23.47
C LEU A 375 33.86 -18.05 24.59
N THR A 376 32.77 -17.45 25.07
CA THR A 376 32.81 -16.52 26.22
C THR A 376 33.16 -17.24 27.52
N ASP A 377 32.65 -18.46 27.76
CA ASP A 377 32.97 -19.26 28.93
C ASP A 377 34.44 -19.72 28.91
N ILE A 378 34.96 -20.10 27.75
CA ILE A 378 36.41 -20.39 27.57
C ILE A 378 37.23 -19.15 27.87
N GLY A 379 36.80 -17.95 27.36
CA GLY A 379 37.44 -16.69 27.66
C GLY A 379 37.47 -16.40 29.16
N LEU A 380 36.37 -16.60 29.86
CA LEU A 380 36.28 -16.44 31.31
C LEU A 380 37.24 -17.42 32.05
N LEU A 381 37.34 -18.66 31.58
CA LEU A 381 38.22 -19.68 32.14
C LEU A 381 39.70 -19.29 31.97
N VAL A 382 40.07 -18.75 30.81
CA VAL A 382 41.43 -18.25 30.56
C VAL A 382 41.74 -17.06 31.50
N VAL A 383 40.79 -16.16 31.72
CA VAL A 383 40.94 -15.04 32.66
C VAL A 383 41.12 -15.54 34.07
N TRP A 384 40.36 -16.55 34.51
CA TRP A 384 40.57 -17.20 35.80
C TRP A 384 41.97 -17.77 35.93
N ALA A 385 42.42 -18.57 34.96
CA ALA A 385 43.75 -19.23 35.00
C ALA A 385 44.89 -18.18 35.04
N PHE A 386 44.82 -17.16 34.17
CA PHE A 386 45.84 -16.11 34.16
C PHE A 386 45.73 -15.19 35.38
N GLY A 387 44.53 -14.89 35.86
CA GLY A 387 44.30 -14.10 37.08
C GLY A 387 44.84 -14.80 38.36
N ILE A 388 44.63 -16.12 38.52
CA ILE A 388 45.20 -16.87 39.62
C ILE A 388 46.72 -16.82 39.58
N TRP A 389 47.33 -16.96 38.38
CA TRP A 389 48.77 -16.82 38.23
C TRP A 389 49.29 -15.42 38.65
N LEU A 390 48.59 -14.35 38.32
CA LEU A 390 48.91 -12.97 38.77
C LEU A 390 48.73 -12.77 40.28
N VAL A 391 47.69 -13.36 40.87
CA VAL A 391 47.48 -13.33 42.31
C VAL A 391 48.60 -14.09 43.03
N ALA A 392 48.96 -15.28 42.55
CA ALA A 392 50.07 -16.08 43.11
C ALA A 392 51.43 -15.34 43.02
N GLY A 393 51.60 -14.52 41.99
CA GLY A 393 52.75 -13.61 41.79
C GLY A 393 52.68 -12.31 42.60
N GLY A 394 51.63 -12.06 43.36
CA GLY A 394 51.44 -10.85 44.16
C GLY A 394 51.19 -9.55 43.34
N GLN A 395 50.84 -9.68 42.05
CA GLN A 395 50.63 -8.52 41.17
C GLN A 395 49.23 -7.94 41.27
N ILE A 396 48.26 -8.75 41.65
CA ILE A 396 46.85 -8.33 41.87
C ILE A 396 46.32 -9.01 43.16
N THR A 397 45.27 -8.44 43.75
CA THR A 397 44.55 -9.01 44.87
C THR A 397 43.41 -9.93 44.45
N VAL A 398 42.92 -10.75 45.37
CA VAL A 398 41.74 -11.62 45.12
C VAL A 398 40.51 -10.79 44.85
N GLY A 399 40.33 -9.67 45.54
CA GLY A 399 39.23 -8.73 45.33
C GLY A 399 39.26 -8.11 43.93
N VAL A 400 40.44 -7.74 43.44
CA VAL A 400 40.62 -7.26 42.07
C VAL A 400 40.26 -8.31 41.03
N LEU A 401 40.68 -9.57 41.20
CA LEU A 401 40.31 -10.65 40.31
C LEU A 401 38.80 -10.89 40.31
N THR A 402 38.17 -10.91 41.46
CA THR A 402 36.70 -11.09 41.59
C THR A 402 35.93 -9.97 40.90
N ALA A 403 36.32 -8.71 41.09
CA ALA A 403 35.73 -7.57 40.42
C ALA A 403 35.92 -7.64 38.90
N PHE A 404 37.10 -8.07 38.47
CA PHE A 404 37.43 -8.22 37.05
C PHE A 404 36.51 -9.25 36.37
N ILE A 405 36.27 -10.38 37.02
CA ILE A 405 35.37 -11.43 36.55
C ILE A 405 33.91 -10.92 36.45
N ALA A 406 33.46 -10.15 37.46
CA ALA A 406 32.14 -9.52 37.45
C ALA A 406 31.98 -8.53 36.28
N TYR A 407 33.01 -7.76 35.96
CA TYR A 407 33.01 -6.86 34.81
C TYR A 407 32.99 -7.63 33.48
N ILE A 408 33.79 -8.69 33.35
CA ILE A 408 33.84 -9.52 32.17
C ILE A 408 32.49 -10.19 31.89
N GLY A 409 31.83 -10.70 32.91
CA GLY A 409 30.49 -11.29 32.74
C GLY A 409 29.50 -10.29 32.15
N ARG A 410 29.52 -9.02 32.60
CA ARG A 410 28.70 -7.95 32.01
C ARG A 410 29.12 -7.60 30.60
N PHE A 411 30.39 -7.54 30.31
CA PHE A 411 30.96 -7.25 28.98
C PHE A 411 30.52 -8.28 27.93
N TYR A 412 30.67 -9.58 28.21
CA TYR A 412 30.30 -10.63 27.27
C TYR A 412 28.80 -10.74 27.03
N THR A 413 27.97 -10.51 28.07
CA THR A 413 26.51 -10.49 27.91
C THR A 413 26.07 -9.39 26.91
N ARG A 414 26.77 -8.25 26.87
CA ARG A 414 26.47 -7.17 25.92
C ARG A 414 26.93 -7.46 24.51
N LEU A 415 27.98 -8.23 24.32
CA LEU A 415 28.41 -8.67 23.00
C LEU A 415 27.41 -9.64 22.37
N ASP A 416 26.80 -10.53 23.15
CA ASP A 416 25.76 -11.44 22.65
C ASP A 416 24.52 -10.65 22.19
N SER A 417 24.10 -9.62 22.93
CA SER A 417 22.97 -8.78 22.53
C SER A 417 23.24 -7.99 21.24
N MET A 418 24.46 -7.50 21.02
CA MET A 418 24.83 -6.77 19.79
C MET A 418 24.67 -7.60 18.50
N SER A 419 24.80 -8.91 18.57
CA SER A 419 24.61 -9.76 17.40
C SER A 419 23.20 -9.71 16.81
N ARG A 420 22.21 -9.46 17.65
CA ARG A 420 20.78 -9.38 17.27
C ARG A 420 20.39 -8.04 16.63
N ILE A 421 21.11 -6.98 16.94
CA ILE A 421 20.78 -5.61 16.48
C ILE A 421 20.79 -5.50 14.94
N VAL A 422 21.68 -6.25 14.27
CA VAL A 422 21.82 -6.21 12.82
C VAL A 422 20.50 -6.58 12.12
N SER A 423 19.87 -7.68 12.57
CA SER A 423 18.60 -8.16 11.98
C SER A 423 17.48 -7.16 12.22
N VAL A 424 17.36 -6.64 13.44
CA VAL A 424 16.29 -5.70 13.80
C VAL A 424 16.47 -4.35 13.10
N THR A 425 17.71 -3.89 12.97
CA THR A 425 18.03 -2.65 12.22
C THR A 425 17.66 -2.79 10.74
N GLN A 426 17.93 -3.96 10.11
CA GLN A 426 17.54 -4.20 8.73
C GLN A 426 16.02 -4.20 8.55
N LYS A 427 15.28 -4.85 9.46
CA LYS A 427 13.80 -4.84 9.44
C LYS A 427 13.24 -3.43 9.60
N ALA A 428 13.80 -2.65 10.52
CA ALA A 428 13.40 -1.25 10.71
C ALA A 428 13.74 -0.39 9.49
N ALA A 429 14.91 -0.59 8.86
CA ALA A 429 15.29 0.10 7.64
C ALA A 429 14.38 -0.22 6.46
N ALA A 430 13.97 -1.50 6.31
CA ALA A 430 13.00 -1.91 5.30
C ALA A 430 11.63 -1.26 5.53
N GLY A 431 11.14 -1.23 6.77
CA GLY A 431 9.90 -0.55 7.13
C GLY A 431 9.99 0.95 6.87
N ALA A 432 11.09 1.59 7.28
CA ALA A 432 11.32 3.01 7.03
C ALA A 432 11.36 3.33 5.55
N LYS A 433 12.03 2.52 4.72
CA LYS A 433 12.03 2.70 3.26
C LYS A 433 10.60 2.70 2.71
N ARG A 434 9.78 1.71 3.07
CA ARG A 434 8.38 1.61 2.60
C ARG A 434 7.51 2.81 2.99
N ILE A 435 7.75 3.40 4.15
CA ILE A 435 7.04 4.62 4.58
C ILE A 435 7.56 5.83 3.81
N PHE A 436 8.88 5.96 3.65
CA PHE A 436 9.45 7.06 2.87
C PHE A 436 9.10 6.96 1.38
N ASP A 437 8.91 5.76 0.83
CA ASP A 437 8.38 5.57 -0.52
C ASP A 437 6.97 6.18 -0.69
N ILE A 438 6.15 6.19 0.39
CA ILE A 438 4.88 6.94 0.39
C ILE A 438 5.16 8.44 0.45
N LEU A 439 5.97 8.90 1.41
CA LEU A 439 6.22 10.32 1.67
C LEU A 439 6.98 11.04 0.52
N ASP A 440 7.77 10.31 -0.24
CA ASP A 440 8.53 10.83 -1.38
C ASP A 440 7.74 10.77 -2.68
N HIS A 441 6.62 10.02 -2.71
CA HIS A 441 5.82 9.91 -3.92
C HIS A 441 5.14 11.24 -4.26
N VAL A 442 5.37 11.72 -5.48
CA VAL A 442 4.76 12.97 -5.97
C VAL A 442 3.45 12.63 -6.66
N SER A 443 2.38 13.33 -6.30
CA SER A 443 1.08 13.16 -6.94
C SER A 443 1.13 13.59 -8.41
N ASN A 444 0.56 12.76 -9.31
CA ASN A 444 0.40 13.07 -10.73
C ASN A 444 -0.64 14.19 -10.97
N VAL A 445 -1.36 14.60 -9.91
CA VAL A 445 -2.34 15.71 -9.93
C VAL A 445 -1.85 16.76 -8.92
N PRO A 446 -0.90 17.63 -9.31
CA PRO A 446 -0.32 18.61 -8.41
C PRO A 446 -1.29 19.77 -8.12
N GLU A 447 -1.19 20.33 -6.91
CA GLU A 447 -1.84 21.60 -6.60
C GLU A 447 -1.12 22.75 -7.31
N PRO A 448 -1.86 23.73 -7.88
CA PRO A 448 -1.23 24.87 -8.51
C PRO A 448 -0.53 25.77 -7.47
N SER A 449 0.62 26.33 -7.86
CA SER A 449 1.39 27.26 -7.00
C SER A 449 0.65 28.59 -6.77
N GLN A 450 -0.17 29.00 -7.73
CA GLN A 450 -1.00 30.21 -7.67
C GLN A 450 -2.44 29.83 -8.09
N PRO A 451 -3.27 29.35 -7.16
CA PRO A 451 -4.62 28.94 -7.46
C PRO A 451 -5.51 30.14 -7.80
N VAL A 452 -6.35 29.96 -8.81
CA VAL A 452 -7.43 30.89 -9.11
C VAL A 452 -8.54 30.67 -8.10
N ALA A 453 -9.00 31.77 -7.44
CA ALA A 453 -10.11 31.68 -6.50
C ALA A 453 -11.43 31.40 -7.25
N ILE A 454 -12.30 30.63 -6.64
CA ILE A 454 -13.62 30.30 -7.14
C ILE A 454 -14.64 31.06 -6.25
N ASP A 455 -15.20 32.14 -6.74
CA ASP A 455 -16.26 32.84 -6.03
C ASP A 455 -17.62 32.19 -6.30
N LYS A 456 -17.93 31.87 -7.58
CA LYS A 456 -19.16 31.22 -7.99
C LYS A 456 -18.96 30.55 -9.34
N LEU A 457 -19.29 29.27 -9.43
CA LEU A 457 -19.30 28.54 -10.69
C LEU A 457 -20.67 28.62 -11.35
N GLN A 458 -20.70 28.85 -12.68
CA GLN A 458 -21.88 28.70 -13.51
C GLN A 458 -22.06 27.29 -13.99
N GLY A 459 -20.94 26.58 -14.23
CA GLY A 459 -20.90 25.18 -14.58
C GLY A 459 -20.82 24.90 -16.07
N ARG A 460 -20.32 25.84 -16.90
CA ARG A 460 -19.96 25.55 -18.29
C ARG A 460 -18.69 24.70 -18.33
N ILE A 461 -18.70 23.58 -19.08
CA ILE A 461 -17.55 22.68 -19.20
C ILE A 461 -17.14 22.61 -20.66
N GLU A 462 -15.90 22.99 -20.96
CA GLU A 462 -15.31 22.92 -22.28
C GLU A 462 -14.18 21.87 -22.29
N LEU A 463 -14.28 20.89 -23.17
CA LEU A 463 -13.24 19.89 -23.43
C LEU A 463 -12.59 20.26 -24.77
N ALA A 464 -11.30 20.64 -24.72
CA ALA A 464 -10.57 21.12 -25.89
C ALA A 464 -9.45 20.12 -26.23
N ASP A 465 -9.60 19.42 -27.35
CA ASP A 465 -8.65 18.42 -27.90
C ASP A 465 -8.12 17.46 -26.83
N LEU A 466 -9.06 16.88 -26.07
CA LEU A 466 -8.77 16.10 -24.87
C LEU A 466 -8.14 14.76 -25.22
N GLY A 467 -6.94 14.52 -24.73
CA GLY A 467 -6.24 13.22 -24.80
C GLY A 467 -5.88 12.68 -23.42
N PHE A 468 -6.04 11.38 -23.23
CA PHE A 468 -5.67 10.73 -21.97
C PHE A 468 -5.23 9.29 -22.16
N ARG A 469 -4.21 8.88 -21.35
CA ARG A 469 -3.67 7.52 -21.31
C ARG A 469 -3.44 7.05 -19.86
N TYR A 470 -3.76 5.79 -19.59
CA TYR A 470 -3.32 5.10 -18.38
C TYR A 470 -2.00 4.38 -18.71
N GLY A 471 -0.88 4.86 -18.16
CA GLY A 471 0.44 4.36 -18.54
C GLY A 471 0.68 4.49 -20.05
N SER A 472 0.87 3.37 -20.76
CA SER A 472 1.06 3.32 -22.21
C SER A 472 -0.26 3.25 -23.01
N ARG A 473 -1.39 2.96 -22.36
CA ARG A 473 -2.69 2.74 -23.02
C ARG A 473 -3.45 4.04 -23.21
N THR A 474 -3.60 4.50 -24.44
CA THR A 474 -4.45 5.65 -24.80
C THR A 474 -5.93 5.27 -24.71
N VAL A 475 -6.70 6.01 -23.91
CA VAL A 475 -8.14 5.78 -23.68
C VAL A 475 -8.99 6.86 -24.33
N ILE A 476 -8.57 8.13 -24.28
CA ILE A 476 -9.28 9.27 -24.92
C ILE A 476 -8.36 9.90 -25.95
N ARG A 477 -8.93 10.27 -27.12
CA ARG A 477 -8.17 10.74 -28.29
C ARG A 477 -8.87 11.92 -28.94
N GLY A 478 -8.37 13.15 -28.75
CA GLY A 478 -8.83 14.34 -29.43
C GLY A 478 -10.33 14.58 -29.23
N LEU A 479 -10.80 14.55 -27.97
CA LEU A 479 -12.21 14.72 -27.65
C LEU A 479 -12.52 16.21 -27.46
N GLU A 480 -13.48 16.71 -28.25
CA GLU A 480 -14.00 18.06 -28.16
C GLU A 480 -15.49 18.02 -27.77
N LEU A 481 -15.85 18.79 -26.74
CA LEU A 481 -17.24 18.93 -26.29
C LEU A 481 -17.43 20.22 -25.51
N ASP A 482 -18.51 20.92 -25.73
CA ASP A 482 -18.96 22.07 -24.94
C ASP A 482 -20.30 21.74 -24.28
N ILE A 483 -20.35 21.86 -22.96
CA ILE A 483 -21.53 21.60 -22.13
C ILE A 483 -21.96 22.91 -21.51
N ARG A 484 -23.20 23.29 -21.73
CA ARG A 484 -23.75 24.57 -21.27
C ARG A 484 -24.12 24.53 -19.78
N PRO A 485 -24.12 25.67 -19.08
CA PRO A 485 -24.63 25.75 -17.71
C PRO A 485 -26.05 25.23 -17.59
N GLY A 486 -26.29 24.33 -16.64
CA GLY A 486 -27.62 23.74 -16.40
C GLY A 486 -28.07 22.71 -17.41
N GLU A 487 -27.24 22.33 -18.39
CA GLU A 487 -27.52 21.28 -19.37
C GLU A 487 -27.28 19.89 -18.80
N MET A 488 -28.18 18.97 -19.11
CA MET A 488 -28.00 17.55 -18.82
C MET A 488 -27.51 16.80 -20.05
N ILE A 489 -26.29 16.24 -20.01
CA ILE A 489 -25.78 15.36 -21.05
C ILE A 489 -25.80 13.90 -20.61
N GLY A 490 -26.19 13.01 -21.53
CA GLY A 490 -26.10 11.55 -21.35
C GLY A 490 -24.89 10.98 -22.10
N LEU A 491 -23.92 10.40 -21.39
CA LEU A 491 -22.79 9.69 -22.00
C LEU A 491 -23.20 8.26 -22.34
N VAL A 492 -23.15 7.91 -23.63
CA VAL A 492 -23.57 6.62 -24.17
C VAL A 492 -22.41 5.93 -24.89
N GLY A 493 -22.35 4.61 -24.85
CA GLY A 493 -21.33 3.83 -25.58
C GLY A 493 -21.07 2.48 -24.93
N HIS A 494 -20.38 1.62 -25.66
CA HIS A 494 -19.99 0.29 -25.16
C HIS A 494 -19.11 0.38 -23.88
N SER A 495 -19.05 -0.72 -23.13
CA SER A 495 -18.07 -0.84 -22.05
C SER A 495 -16.65 -0.65 -22.60
N GLY A 496 -15.83 0.15 -21.90
CA GLY A 496 -14.47 0.49 -22.37
C GLY A 496 -14.39 1.63 -23.40
N SER A 497 -15.50 2.30 -23.77
CA SER A 497 -15.47 3.44 -24.69
C SER A 497 -14.85 4.74 -24.13
N GLY A 498 -14.59 4.81 -22.80
CA GLY A 498 -13.95 5.95 -22.14
C GLY A 498 -14.87 6.81 -21.28
N LYS A 499 -16.16 6.48 -21.10
CA LYS A 499 -17.15 7.26 -20.33
C LYS A 499 -16.72 7.54 -18.88
N SER A 500 -16.40 6.51 -18.11
CA SER A 500 -15.96 6.65 -16.72
C SER A 500 -14.59 7.35 -16.62
N THR A 501 -13.74 7.17 -17.63
CA THR A 501 -12.47 7.91 -17.70
C THR A 501 -12.71 9.40 -17.90
N LEU A 502 -13.64 9.79 -18.78
CA LEU A 502 -14.00 11.20 -18.99
C LEU A 502 -14.53 11.83 -17.70
N VAL A 503 -15.42 11.13 -17.00
CA VAL A 503 -15.93 11.57 -15.69
C VAL A 503 -14.80 11.77 -14.67
N ASN A 504 -13.86 10.82 -14.59
CA ASN A 504 -12.71 10.91 -13.68
C ASN A 504 -11.80 12.11 -14.00
N LEU A 505 -11.67 12.47 -15.29
CA LEU A 505 -10.92 13.64 -15.72
C LEU A 505 -11.64 14.94 -15.36
N ILE A 506 -12.95 15.00 -15.50
CA ILE A 506 -13.77 16.16 -15.10
C ILE A 506 -13.72 16.35 -13.58
N CYS A 507 -13.75 15.26 -12.78
CA CYS A 507 -13.51 15.33 -11.32
C CYS A 507 -12.05 15.67 -10.97
N ARG A 508 -11.17 15.79 -11.96
CA ARG A 508 -9.72 15.96 -11.78
C ARG A 508 -9.13 14.91 -10.83
N PHE A 509 -9.57 13.63 -10.95
CA PHE A 509 -8.90 12.51 -10.30
C PHE A 509 -7.60 12.15 -11.02
N TYR A 510 -7.51 12.50 -12.29
CA TYR A 510 -6.33 12.44 -13.14
C TYR A 510 -6.23 13.76 -13.91
N ASP A 511 -5.03 14.22 -14.22
CA ASP A 511 -4.82 15.32 -15.14
C ASP A 511 -4.72 14.78 -16.58
N VAL A 512 -5.15 15.57 -17.55
CA VAL A 512 -5.17 15.22 -18.97
C VAL A 512 -3.74 15.08 -19.51
N SER A 513 -3.54 14.15 -20.45
CA SER A 513 -2.23 13.98 -21.13
C SER A 513 -2.02 15.06 -22.18
N ASP A 514 -3.06 15.36 -22.94
CA ASP A 514 -3.06 16.34 -24.02
C ASP A 514 -4.35 17.17 -23.93
N GLY A 515 -4.33 18.42 -24.40
CA GLY A 515 -5.47 19.31 -24.37
C GLY A 515 -5.77 19.92 -22.99
N ALA A 516 -7.02 20.36 -22.80
CA ALA A 516 -7.45 20.99 -21.56
C ALA A 516 -8.94 20.77 -21.27
N ILE A 517 -9.27 20.70 -19.97
CA ILE A 517 -10.65 20.83 -19.48
C ILE A 517 -10.77 22.19 -18.84
N ARG A 518 -11.73 23.00 -19.32
CA ARG A 518 -12.02 24.31 -18.76
C ARG A 518 -13.40 24.34 -18.15
N VAL A 519 -13.50 24.93 -16.98
CA VAL A 519 -14.78 25.21 -16.34
C VAL A 519 -14.93 26.73 -16.22
N ASP A 520 -16.01 27.25 -16.79
CA ASP A 520 -16.27 28.68 -16.92
C ASP A 520 -15.09 29.46 -17.55
N GLY A 521 -14.44 28.86 -18.57
CA GLY A 521 -13.29 29.39 -19.29
C GLY A 521 -11.93 29.25 -18.60
N VAL A 522 -11.88 28.75 -17.39
CA VAL A 522 -10.62 28.51 -16.61
C VAL A 522 -10.24 27.04 -16.63
N ASP A 523 -9.00 26.76 -16.97
CA ASP A 523 -8.45 25.39 -16.91
C ASP A 523 -8.53 24.84 -15.48
N ILE A 524 -9.11 23.65 -15.30
CA ILE A 524 -9.30 23.02 -13.98
C ILE A 524 -8.00 22.80 -13.22
N ARG A 525 -6.86 22.71 -13.91
CA ARG A 525 -5.52 22.59 -13.31
C ARG A 525 -5.09 23.85 -12.55
N ARG A 526 -5.73 24.99 -12.80
CA ARG A 526 -5.46 26.26 -12.12
C ARG A 526 -6.27 26.47 -10.85
N PHE A 527 -7.30 25.65 -10.62
CA PHE A 527 -8.07 25.69 -9.38
C PHE A 527 -7.41 24.86 -8.28
N ARG A 528 -7.57 25.27 -7.03
CA ARG A 528 -7.28 24.43 -5.88
C ARG A 528 -8.23 23.25 -5.87
N LEU A 529 -7.72 22.02 -5.71
CA LEU A 529 -8.53 20.80 -5.81
C LEU A 529 -9.72 20.80 -4.85
N ALA A 530 -9.50 21.20 -3.59
CA ALA A 530 -10.56 21.25 -2.59
C ALA A 530 -11.69 22.23 -2.97
N ASP A 531 -11.34 23.41 -3.51
CA ASP A 531 -12.31 24.43 -3.88
C ASP A 531 -13.10 23.98 -5.12
N TYR A 532 -12.43 23.40 -6.10
CA TYR A 532 -13.07 22.87 -7.31
C TYR A 532 -14.04 21.72 -7.00
N ARG A 533 -13.58 20.72 -6.24
CA ARG A 533 -14.38 19.52 -5.93
C ARG A 533 -15.59 19.81 -5.02
N ARG A 534 -15.58 20.87 -4.24
CA ARG A 534 -16.78 21.30 -3.46
C ARG A 534 -17.97 21.66 -4.34
N HIS A 535 -17.73 22.02 -5.60
CA HIS A 535 -18.78 22.34 -6.56
C HIS A 535 -19.22 21.14 -7.41
N ILE A 536 -18.65 19.96 -7.16
CA ILE A 536 -18.97 18.71 -7.87
C ILE A 536 -19.72 17.78 -6.95
N GLY A 537 -20.92 17.37 -7.35
CA GLY A 537 -21.66 16.27 -6.73
C GLY A 537 -21.41 14.97 -7.52
N LEU A 538 -21.05 13.91 -6.83
CA LEU A 538 -20.79 12.61 -7.45
C LEU A 538 -21.71 11.56 -6.82
N VAL A 539 -22.51 10.91 -7.66
CA VAL A 539 -23.35 9.75 -7.28
C VAL A 539 -22.84 8.54 -8.05
N LEU A 540 -22.25 7.60 -7.34
CA LEU A 540 -21.63 6.40 -7.92
C LEU A 540 -22.66 5.29 -8.08
N GLN A 541 -22.38 4.35 -8.99
CA GLN A 541 -23.14 3.13 -9.22
C GLN A 541 -23.27 2.27 -7.95
N GLU A 542 -22.16 2.07 -7.25
CA GLU A 542 -22.12 1.43 -5.93
C GLU A 542 -21.80 2.48 -4.86
N PRO A 543 -22.81 2.97 -4.10
CA PRO A 543 -22.60 3.99 -3.09
C PRO A 543 -21.79 3.44 -1.92
N PHE A 544 -20.70 4.13 -1.58
CA PHE A 544 -19.89 3.82 -0.43
C PHE A 544 -20.34 4.62 0.79
N LEU A 545 -20.65 3.91 1.88
CA LEU A 545 -20.96 4.52 3.16
C LEU A 545 -19.83 4.20 4.16
N PHE A 546 -19.42 5.22 4.89
CA PHE A 546 -18.44 5.10 5.96
C PHE A 546 -19.10 4.51 7.22
N PHE A 547 -18.33 3.81 8.01
CA PHE A 547 -18.74 3.45 9.35
C PHE A 547 -19.02 4.71 10.16
N GLY A 548 -20.22 4.80 10.74
CA GLY A 548 -20.70 5.97 11.45
C GLY A 548 -22.22 6.05 11.39
N THR A 549 -22.80 7.17 11.83
CA THR A 549 -24.23 7.38 11.78
C THR A 549 -24.72 7.74 10.36
N ILE A 550 -26.01 7.57 10.11
CA ILE A 550 -26.62 8.02 8.85
C ILE A 550 -26.47 9.53 8.68
N ALA A 551 -26.65 10.30 9.77
CA ALA A 551 -26.45 11.75 9.75
C ALA A 551 -25.04 12.12 9.32
N GLU A 552 -24.00 11.51 9.86
CA GLU A 552 -22.59 11.73 9.49
C GLU A 552 -22.34 11.35 8.03
N ASN A 553 -22.93 10.28 7.55
CA ASN A 553 -22.82 9.88 6.15
C ASN A 553 -23.47 10.87 5.19
N ILE A 554 -24.61 11.45 5.52
CA ILE A 554 -25.26 12.51 4.72
C ILE A 554 -24.43 13.79 4.78
N ALA A 555 -23.95 14.17 5.98
CA ALA A 555 -23.16 15.37 6.21
C ALA A 555 -21.70 15.29 5.73
N TYR A 556 -21.27 14.16 5.17
CA TYR A 556 -19.86 13.93 4.81
C TYR A 556 -19.23 15.03 3.95
N GLY A 557 -19.97 15.58 3.00
CA GLY A 557 -19.50 16.68 2.12
C GLY A 557 -19.65 18.09 2.75
N LYS A 558 -20.44 18.23 3.82
CA LYS A 558 -20.68 19.48 4.57
C LYS A 558 -20.76 19.15 6.06
N PRO A 559 -19.62 18.93 6.75
CA PRO A 559 -19.61 18.47 8.14
C PRO A 559 -20.30 19.42 9.13
N ASP A 560 -20.32 20.72 8.82
CA ASP A 560 -20.93 21.77 9.64
C ASP A 560 -22.45 21.94 9.39
N ALA A 561 -23.07 21.02 8.62
CA ALA A 561 -24.49 21.08 8.32
C ALA A 561 -25.34 20.89 9.59
N THR A 562 -26.35 21.72 9.74
CA THR A 562 -27.33 21.60 10.82
C THR A 562 -28.19 20.36 10.65
N ARG A 563 -28.77 19.85 11.75
CA ARG A 563 -29.71 18.72 11.69
C ARG A 563 -30.88 18.98 10.76
N ALA A 564 -31.34 20.23 10.70
CA ALA A 564 -32.46 20.64 9.84
C ALA A 564 -32.06 20.52 8.34
N GLU A 565 -30.85 20.94 7.96
CA GLU A 565 -30.34 20.81 6.59
C GLU A 565 -30.18 19.31 6.20
N ILE A 566 -29.66 18.49 7.10
CA ILE A 566 -29.52 17.04 6.89
C ILE A 566 -30.91 16.40 6.65
N VAL A 567 -31.90 16.74 7.47
CA VAL A 567 -33.26 16.23 7.31
C VAL A 567 -33.90 16.72 6.02
N ALA A 568 -33.69 17.99 5.65
CA ALA A 568 -34.19 18.55 4.39
C ALA A 568 -33.59 17.83 3.17
N ALA A 569 -32.28 17.59 3.16
CA ALA A 569 -31.60 16.83 2.11
C ALA A 569 -32.10 15.37 2.04
N ALA A 570 -32.31 14.72 3.18
CA ALA A 570 -32.84 13.37 3.24
C ALA A 570 -34.29 13.29 2.72
N ARG A 571 -35.13 14.29 3.00
CA ARG A 571 -36.50 14.38 2.45
C ARG A 571 -36.47 14.56 0.93
N ALA A 572 -35.62 15.45 0.42
CA ALA A 572 -35.48 15.68 -1.01
C ALA A 572 -34.94 14.44 -1.75
N ALA A 573 -34.17 13.58 -1.06
CA ALA A 573 -33.68 12.31 -1.56
C ALA A 573 -34.64 11.12 -1.32
N HIS A 574 -35.84 11.35 -0.82
CA HIS A 574 -36.79 10.29 -0.41
C HIS A 574 -36.21 9.26 0.58
N ALA A 575 -35.25 9.71 1.39
CA ALA A 575 -34.57 8.87 2.39
C ALA A 575 -35.20 8.99 3.79
N HIS A 576 -35.87 10.08 4.10
CA HIS A 576 -36.37 10.41 5.43
C HIS A 576 -37.25 9.32 6.04
N GLU A 577 -38.19 8.77 5.27
CA GLU A 577 -39.18 7.82 5.75
C GLU A 577 -38.57 6.48 6.16
N PHE A 578 -37.62 5.94 5.37
CA PHE A 578 -36.97 4.70 5.77
C PHE A 578 -36.00 4.94 6.94
N ILE A 579 -35.33 6.12 7.00
CA ILE A 579 -34.46 6.47 8.13
C ILE A 579 -35.23 6.48 9.44
N LEU A 580 -36.47 7.00 9.46
CA LEU A 580 -37.33 7.00 10.65
C LEU A 580 -37.79 5.61 11.08
N ARG A 581 -37.78 4.62 10.19
CA ARG A 581 -38.09 3.22 10.52
C ARG A 581 -36.95 2.51 11.23
N LEU A 582 -35.73 3.08 11.18
CA LEU A 582 -34.58 2.49 11.88
C LEU A 582 -34.64 2.78 13.38
N PRO A 583 -34.07 1.92 14.23
CA PRO A 583 -34.23 2.03 15.70
C PRO A 583 -33.80 3.38 16.31
N LEU A 584 -32.76 4.00 15.77
CA LEU A 584 -32.25 5.29 16.21
C LEU A 584 -32.39 6.39 15.13
N GLY A 585 -33.20 6.13 14.08
CA GLY A 585 -33.38 7.08 12.99
C GLY A 585 -32.05 7.53 12.36
N TYR A 586 -31.82 8.84 12.30
CA TYR A 586 -30.58 9.42 11.75
C TYR A 586 -29.31 9.10 12.55
N ASP A 587 -29.44 8.69 13.82
CA ASP A 587 -28.33 8.33 14.67
C ASP A 587 -28.06 6.81 14.65
N SER A 588 -28.79 6.07 13.80
CA SER A 588 -28.53 4.66 13.52
C SER A 588 -27.15 4.49 12.89
N LEU A 589 -26.39 3.53 13.43
CA LEU A 589 -25.07 3.21 12.90
C LEU A 589 -25.18 2.43 11.59
N VAL A 590 -24.43 2.86 10.63
CA VAL A 590 -24.21 2.17 9.36
C VAL A 590 -23.00 1.25 9.54
N GLY A 591 -23.18 -0.05 9.30
CA GLY A 591 -22.08 -1.01 9.35
C GLY A 591 -21.04 -0.78 8.25
N GLU A 592 -19.98 -1.58 8.28
CA GLU A 592 -18.90 -1.49 7.28
C GLU A 592 -19.48 -1.58 5.85
N ARG A 593 -19.17 -0.58 5.01
CA ARG A 593 -19.68 -0.43 3.63
C ARG A 593 -21.20 -0.38 3.50
N GLY A 594 -21.91 -0.01 4.56
CA GLY A 594 -23.37 0.06 4.54
C GLY A 594 -24.07 -1.29 4.76
N GLN A 595 -23.42 -2.23 5.42
CA GLN A 595 -24.06 -3.49 5.83
C GLN A 595 -25.30 -3.21 6.70
N GLY A 596 -26.39 -3.91 6.39
CA GLY A 596 -27.69 -3.73 7.05
C GLY A 596 -28.66 -2.80 6.32
N LEU A 597 -28.20 -2.07 5.27
CA LEU A 597 -29.06 -1.27 4.39
C LEU A 597 -29.20 -1.96 3.01
N SER A 598 -30.39 -1.85 2.42
CA SER A 598 -30.64 -2.27 1.04
C SER A 598 -29.84 -1.41 0.04
N GLY A 599 -29.69 -1.88 -1.19
CA GLY A 599 -29.02 -1.12 -2.27
C GLY A 599 -29.66 0.24 -2.50
N GLY A 600 -31.00 0.29 -2.54
CA GLY A 600 -31.77 1.51 -2.75
C GLY A 600 -31.68 2.49 -1.57
N GLU A 601 -31.62 2.01 -0.34
CA GLU A 601 -31.42 2.85 0.85
C GLU A 601 -30.03 3.50 0.83
N ARG A 602 -28.98 2.73 0.52
CA ARG A 602 -27.62 3.29 0.35
C ARG A 602 -27.58 4.35 -0.75
N GLN A 603 -28.27 4.10 -1.87
CA GLN A 603 -28.31 5.04 -2.98
C GLN A 603 -28.98 6.36 -2.58
N ARG A 604 -30.11 6.29 -1.88
CA ARG A 604 -30.83 7.50 -1.42
C ARG A 604 -30.01 8.31 -0.39
N ILE A 605 -29.24 7.64 0.47
CA ILE A 605 -28.28 8.33 1.36
C ILE A 605 -27.18 9.03 0.52
N SER A 606 -26.67 8.39 -0.51
CA SER A 606 -25.68 9.00 -1.41
C SER A 606 -26.24 10.20 -2.17
N ILE A 607 -27.50 10.12 -2.62
CA ILE A 607 -28.19 11.26 -3.24
C ILE A 607 -28.41 12.40 -2.23
N ALA A 608 -28.82 12.09 -0.97
CA ALA A 608 -28.95 13.07 0.10
C ALA A 608 -27.62 13.79 0.39
N ARG A 609 -26.49 13.04 0.39
CA ARG A 609 -25.14 13.58 0.50
C ARG A 609 -24.84 14.60 -0.61
N ALA A 610 -25.18 14.28 -1.86
CA ALA A 610 -24.99 15.15 -3.00
C ALA A 610 -25.89 16.39 -2.94
N LEU A 611 -27.16 16.24 -2.53
CA LEU A 611 -28.11 17.35 -2.36
C LEU A 611 -27.64 18.34 -1.30
N LEU A 612 -27.10 17.87 -0.18
CA LEU A 612 -26.66 18.71 0.93
C LEU A 612 -25.51 19.65 0.57
N ILE A 613 -24.64 19.24 -0.36
CA ILE A 613 -23.52 20.04 -0.85
C ILE A 613 -24.00 21.15 -1.79
N ASP A 614 -25.15 21.00 -2.45
CA ASP A 614 -25.70 21.88 -3.49
C ASP A 614 -24.68 22.18 -4.62
N PRO A 615 -24.20 21.15 -5.33
CA PRO A 615 -23.14 21.29 -6.33
C PRO A 615 -23.67 21.99 -7.60
N ARG A 616 -22.78 22.67 -8.35
CA ARG A 616 -23.09 23.22 -9.67
C ARG A 616 -22.90 22.24 -10.80
N ILE A 617 -21.97 21.31 -10.63
CA ILE A 617 -21.71 20.23 -11.57
C ILE A 617 -22.10 18.91 -10.89
N LEU A 618 -22.92 18.13 -11.56
CA LEU A 618 -23.39 16.84 -11.06
C LEU A 618 -22.94 15.72 -11.99
N ILE A 619 -22.43 14.68 -11.38
CA ILE A 619 -22.01 13.46 -12.08
C ILE A 619 -22.82 12.28 -11.53
N LEU A 620 -23.51 11.60 -12.44
CA LEU A 620 -24.33 10.44 -12.15
C LEU A 620 -23.76 9.21 -12.87
N ASP A 621 -23.28 8.23 -12.12
CA ASP A 621 -22.82 6.95 -12.67
C ASP A 621 -23.86 5.88 -12.31
N GLU A 622 -24.70 5.51 -13.26
CA GLU A 622 -25.72 4.45 -13.23
C GLU A 622 -26.39 4.17 -11.85
N ALA A 623 -27.15 5.14 -11.35
CA ALA A 623 -27.64 5.17 -9.97
C ALA A 623 -28.71 4.12 -9.60
N THR A 624 -29.09 3.14 -10.45
CA THR A 624 -30.28 2.32 -10.23
C THR A 624 -30.17 0.82 -10.57
N SER A 625 -28.98 0.26 -10.72
CA SER A 625 -28.81 -1.19 -10.97
C SER A 625 -29.17 -2.04 -9.75
N SER A 626 -30.03 -3.05 -9.93
CA SER A 626 -30.36 -4.08 -8.91
C SER A 626 -31.32 -3.65 -7.79
N VAL A 627 -32.33 -2.84 -8.08
CA VAL A 627 -33.33 -2.36 -7.10
C VAL A 627 -34.74 -2.76 -7.56
N ASP A 628 -35.64 -3.04 -6.65
CA ASP A 628 -37.05 -3.30 -6.95
C ASP A 628 -37.75 -2.07 -7.56
N THR A 629 -38.82 -2.30 -8.32
CA THR A 629 -39.51 -1.27 -9.12
C THR A 629 -40.05 -0.09 -8.30
N GLU A 630 -40.48 -0.32 -7.06
CA GLU A 630 -40.99 0.75 -6.20
C GLU A 630 -39.86 1.67 -5.70
N THR A 631 -38.81 1.04 -5.19
CA THR A 631 -37.61 1.77 -4.74
C THR A 631 -36.94 2.50 -5.92
N GLU A 632 -36.98 1.94 -7.13
CA GLU A 632 -36.49 2.61 -8.34
C GLU A 632 -37.22 3.90 -8.63
N LYS A 633 -38.55 3.92 -8.49
CA LYS A 633 -39.36 5.14 -8.67
C LYS A 633 -39.00 6.23 -7.64
N GLU A 634 -38.73 5.84 -6.40
CA GLU A 634 -38.27 6.79 -5.37
C GLU A 634 -36.90 7.36 -5.67
N ILE A 635 -35.95 6.50 -6.08
CA ILE A 635 -34.61 6.93 -6.52
C ILE A 635 -34.72 7.88 -7.71
N GLN A 636 -35.56 7.57 -8.70
CA GLN A 636 -35.77 8.41 -9.87
C GLN A 636 -36.31 9.80 -9.50
N LYS A 637 -37.29 9.88 -8.59
CA LYS A 637 -37.77 11.17 -8.07
C LYS A 637 -36.69 11.97 -7.36
N ALA A 638 -35.85 11.27 -6.56
CA ALA A 638 -34.73 11.89 -5.88
C ALA A 638 -33.70 12.46 -6.88
N LEU A 639 -33.40 11.70 -7.95
CA LEU A 639 -32.52 12.15 -9.02
C LEU A 639 -33.10 13.33 -9.80
N ASP A 640 -34.41 13.32 -10.09
CA ASP A 640 -35.09 14.44 -10.75
C ASP A 640 -34.98 15.75 -9.94
N ASN A 641 -35.10 15.66 -8.61
CA ASN A 641 -34.84 16.80 -7.72
C ASN A 641 -33.38 17.25 -7.74
N LEU A 642 -32.45 16.29 -7.81
CA LEU A 642 -31.03 16.55 -7.77
C LEU A 642 -30.54 17.23 -9.05
N VAL A 643 -31.08 16.92 -10.23
CA VAL A 643 -30.65 17.42 -11.53
C VAL A 643 -31.06 18.90 -11.75
N GLN A 644 -32.15 19.38 -11.14
CA GLN A 644 -32.72 20.68 -11.39
C GLN A 644 -31.71 21.84 -11.21
N GLY A 645 -31.49 22.64 -12.25
CA GLY A 645 -30.65 23.83 -12.24
C GLY A 645 -29.14 23.56 -12.14
N ARG A 646 -28.70 22.34 -12.39
CA ARG A 646 -27.30 21.90 -12.33
C ARG A 646 -26.84 21.37 -13.67
N THR A 647 -25.57 21.66 -14.01
CA THR A 647 -24.93 21.03 -15.17
C THR A 647 -24.68 19.55 -14.85
N THR A 648 -25.35 18.67 -15.56
CA THR A 648 -25.37 17.23 -15.21
C THR A 648 -24.73 16.37 -16.29
N ILE A 649 -23.84 15.48 -15.88
CA ILE A 649 -23.23 14.48 -16.74
C ILE A 649 -23.66 13.11 -16.22
N ALA A 650 -24.52 12.41 -16.99
CA ALA A 650 -25.02 11.10 -16.62
C ALA A 650 -24.39 10.02 -17.50
N ILE A 651 -23.75 9.00 -16.90
CA ILE A 651 -23.40 7.78 -17.63
C ILE A 651 -24.70 6.98 -17.79
N ALA A 652 -25.22 6.95 -19.01
CA ALA A 652 -26.53 6.42 -19.26
C ALA A 652 -26.44 4.92 -19.68
N HIS A 653 -26.97 4.07 -18.84
CA HIS A 653 -27.19 2.65 -19.11
C HIS A 653 -28.67 2.28 -19.15
N ARG A 654 -29.58 3.20 -18.80
CA ARG A 654 -31.04 3.01 -18.85
C ARG A 654 -31.73 3.92 -19.85
N LEU A 655 -32.76 3.37 -20.51
CA LEU A 655 -33.55 4.07 -21.50
C LEU A 655 -34.23 5.34 -20.94
N SER A 656 -34.63 5.32 -19.66
CA SER A 656 -35.24 6.48 -18.98
C SER A 656 -34.29 7.67 -18.85
N THR A 657 -33.02 7.44 -18.56
CA THR A 657 -31.99 8.47 -18.47
C THR A 657 -31.66 9.03 -19.84
N LEU A 658 -31.63 8.17 -20.88
CA LEU A 658 -31.36 8.57 -22.26
C LEU A 658 -32.42 9.55 -22.80
N ARG A 659 -33.68 9.36 -22.45
CA ARG A 659 -34.80 10.20 -22.90
C ARG A 659 -34.87 11.55 -22.18
N LYS A 660 -34.34 11.66 -20.97
CA LYS A 660 -34.39 12.89 -20.16
C LYS A 660 -33.21 13.82 -20.44
N ALA A 661 -32.15 13.34 -21.05
CA ALA A 661 -30.99 14.16 -21.35
C ALA A 661 -31.28 15.17 -22.46
N ASP A 662 -30.85 16.41 -22.29
CA ASP A 662 -30.96 17.48 -23.31
C ASP A 662 -30.18 17.10 -24.56
N ARG A 663 -28.98 16.53 -24.36
CA ARG A 663 -28.14 15.96 -25.44
C ARG A 663 -27.50 14.66 -25.01
N LEU A 664 -27.36 13.77 -25.95
CA LEU A 664 -26.61 12.53 -25.80
C LEU A 664 -25.26 12.66 -26.52
N VAL A 665 -24.23 12.16 -25.87
CA VAL A 665 -22.86 12.11 -26.40
C VAL A 665 -22.46 10.65 -26.53
N VAL A 666 -22.40 10.19 -27.77
CA VAL A 666 -22.06 8.80 -28.09
C VAL A 666 -20.56 8.67 -28.20
N MET A 667 -19.98 7.82 -27.36
CA MET A 667 -18.54 7.55 -27.34
C MET A 667 -18.22 6.17 -27.90
N ASP A 668 -17.29 6.11 -28.82
CA ASP A 668 -16.68 4.87 -29.28
C ASP A 668 -15.15 5.00 -29.33
N ARG A 669 -14.45 4.03 -28.73
CA ARG A 669 -12.98 3.93 -28.71
C ARG A 669 -12.28 5.24 -28.33
N GLY A 670 -12.80 5.93 -27.34
CA GLY A 670 -12.23 7.16 -26.80
C GLY A 670 -12.47 8.42 -27.61
N ARG A 671 -13.40 8.39 -28.57
CA ARG A 671 -13.81 9.54 -29.38
C ARG A 671 -15.31 9.77 -29.29
N VAL A 672 -15.74 10.99 -29.47
CA VAL A 672 -17.15 11.31 -29.67
C VAL A 672 -17.50 11.04 -31.14
N VAL A 673 -18.50 10.19 -31.38
CA VAL A 673 -18.95 9.81 -32.72
C VAL A 673 -20.26 10.47 -33.11
N GLU A 674 -21.17 10.72 -32.17
CA GLU A 674 -22.44 11.38 -32.40
C GLU A 674 -22.78 12.26 -31.19
N VAL A 675 -23.40 13.41 -31.45
CA VAL A 675 -23.95 14.31 -30.44
C VAL A 675 -25.29 14.85 -30.93
N GLY A 676 -26.31 14.82 -30.08
CA GLY A 676 -27.63 15.36 -30.40
C GLY A 676 -28.71 14.92 -29.41
N PRO A 677 -29.91 15.46 -29.51
CA PRO A 677 -31.08 14.99 -28.78
C PRO A 677 -31.46 13.56 -29.16
N HIS A 678 -32.18 12.87 -28.28
CA HIS A 678 -32.63 11.48 -28.48
C HIS A 678 -33.31 11.27 -29.85
N ASP A 679 -34.32 12.09 -30.17
CA ASP A 679 -35.13 11.89 -31.38
C ASP A 679 -34.32 12.10 -32.65
N GLU A 680 -33.39 13.05 -32.67
CA GLU A 680 -32.51 13.33 -33.80
C GLU A 680 -31.52 12.15 -34.03
N LEU A 681 -30.92 11.61 -32.95
CA LEU A 681 -30.00 10.48 -33.09
C LEU A 681 -30.72 9.18 -33.48
N MET A 682 -31.96 8.99 -33.03
CA MET A 682 -32.80 7.88 -33.49
C MET A 682 -33.12 7.98 -34.96
N ALA A 683 -33.47 9.18 -35.48
CA ALA A 683 -33.76 9.41 -36.87
C ALA A 683 -32.55 9.19 -37.79
N ARG A 684 -31.32 9.45 -37.29
CA ARG A 684 -30.07 9.21 -38.03
C ARG A 684 -29.70 7.75 -38.22
N GLN A 685 -30.30 6.81 -37.43
CA GLN A 685 -30.03 5.37 -37.43
C GLN A 685 -28.52 5.01 -37.32
N GLY A 686 -27.76 5.82 -36.60
CA GLY A 686 -26.31 5.70 -36.46
C GLY A 686 -25.86 4.75 -35.35
N ALA A 687 -24.75 5.14 -34.68
CA ALA A 687 -24.18 4.37 -33.54
C ALA A 687 -25.13 4.35 -32.34
N TYR A 688 -25.80 5.47 -32.07
CA TYR A 688 -26.78 5.57 -30.97
C TYR A 688 -27.96 4.62 -31.19
N TRP A 689 -28.58 4.62 -32.39
CA TRP A 689 -29.71 3.77 -32.70
C TRP A 689 -29.39 2.30 -32.49
N ARG A 690 -28.21 1.83 -32.94
CA ARG A 690 -27.78 0.44 -32.75
C ARG A 690 -27.65 0.06 -31.27
N LEU A 691 -27.13 0.98 -30.42
CA LEU A 691 -27.01 0.77 -28.99
C LEU A 691 -28.38 0.74 -28.31
N TYR A 692 -29.27 1.62 -28.69
CA TYR A 692 -30.63 1.74 -28.18
C TYR A 692 -31.46 0.48 -28.51
N GLU A 693 -31.43 0.01 -29.77
CA GLU A 693 -32.11 -1.22 -30.15
C GLU A 693 -31.58 -2.45 -29.44
N ALA A 694 -30.27 -2.55 -29.27
CA ALA A 694 -29.66 -3.65 -28.51
C ALA A 694 -30.10 -3.67 -27.04
N GLN A 695 -30.35 -2.50 -26.43
CA GLN A 695 -30.90 -2.39 -25.09
C GLN A 695 -32.38 -2.75 -25.04
N LEU A 696 -33.19 -2.29 -25.98
CA LEU A 696 -34.62 -2.63 -26.08
C LEU A 696 -34.82 -4.13 -26.17
N ARG A 697 -34.10 -4.82 -27.07
CA ARG A 697 -34.19 -6.27 -27.24
C ARG A 697 -33.86 -7.00 -25.92
N ARG A 698 -32.86 -6.54 -25.15
CA ARG A 698 -32.54 -7.14 -23.84
C ARG A 698 -33.65 -6.98 -22.83
N VAL A 699 -34.32 -5.83 -22.80
CA VAL A 699 -35.47 -5.59 -21.91
C VAL A 699 -36.63 -6.48 -22.29
N GLU A 700 -36.96 -6.57 -23.57
CA GLU A 700 -38.03 -7.44 -24.08
C GLU A 700 -37.74 -8.93 -23.86
N GLU A 701 -36.50 -9.37 -24.00
CA GLU A 701 -36.07 -10.75 -23.68
C GLU A 701 -36.21 -11.03 -22.19
N SER A 702 -35.79 -10.08 -21.32
CA SER A 702 -35.92 -10.23 -19.85
C SER A 702 -37.38 -10.29 -19.40
N GLU A 703 -38.26 -9.44 -19.97
CA GLU A 703 -39.69 -9.46 -19.68
C GLU A 703 -40.36 -10.75 -20.18
N ARG A 704 -39.93 -11.31 -21.31
CA ARG A 704 -40.39 -12.61 -21.80
C ARG A 704 -39.97 -13.78 -20.90
N ASP A 705 -38.73 -13.76 -20.44
CA ASP A 705 -38.21 -14.77 -19.53
C ASP A 705 -38.91 -14.72 -18.16
N GLU A 706 -39.21 -13.52 -17.62
CA GLU A 706 -39.98 -13.34 -16.40
C GLU A 706 -41.45 -13.81 -16.58
N ALA A 707 -42.08 -13.52 -17.72
CA ALA A 707 -43.42 -13.97 -18.03
C ALA A 707 -43.49 -15.51 -18.23
N ALA A 708 -42.43 -16.13 -18.71
CA ALA A 708 -42.33 -17.58 -18.91
C ALA A 708 -42.11 -18.34 -17.57
N VAL A 709 -41.56 -17.69 -16.54
CA VAL A 709 -41.29 -18.26 -15.24
C VAL A 709 -42.49 -18.06 -14.27
N ALA A 710 -43.43 -17.17 -14.57
CA ALA A 710 -44.63 -16.96 -13.76
C ALA A 710 -45.49 -18.24 -13.77
N PRO A 711 -45.82 -18.85 -12.61
CA PRO A 711 -46.69 -20.03 -12.56
C PRO A 711 -48.07 -19.66 -13.11
N PRO A 712 -48.75 -20.56 -13.87
CA PRO A 712 -50.08 -20.29 -14.40
C PRO A 712 -51.03 -19.96 -13.24
N ALA A 713 -51.73 -18.83 -13.40
CA ALA A 713 -52.73 -18.39 -12.42
C ALA A 713 -53.69 -19.57 -12.10
N ALA A 714 -53.67 -20.02 -10.87
CA ALA A 714 -54.57 -21.03 -10.37
C ALA A 714 -56.01 -20.54 -10.61
N SER A 715 -56.71 -21.16 -11.56
CA SER A 715 -58.15 -20.98 -11.76
C SER A 715 -58.85 -21.31 -10.45
N ALA A 716 -59.44 -20.31 -9.82
CA ALA A 716 -60.28 -20.45 -8.66
C ALA A 716 -61.54 -21.23 -9.08
N HIS A 717 -61.52 -22.54 -8.90
CA HIS A 717 -62.77 -23.31 -8.78
C HIS A 717 -63.26 -23.11 -7.35
N ALA A 718 -64.27 -22.27 -7.22
CA ALA A 718 -65.16 -22.23 -6.07
C ALA A 718 -65.99 -23.52 -6.06
N GLU A 719 -65.64 -24.51 -5.25
CA GLU A 719 -66.56 -25.54 -4.81
C GLU A 719 -67.21 -25.12 -3.49
N VAL A 720 -68.47 -24.76 -3.61
CA VAL A 720 -69.44 -24.69 -2.53
C VAL A 720 -69.68 -26.13 -2.07
N LEU A 721 -69.36 -26.42 -0.81
CA LEU A 721 -69.91 -27.59 -0.11
C LEU A 721 -70.40 -27.18 1.26
N THR A 722 -71.67 -27.43 1.40
CA THR A 722 -72.65 -27.48 2.53
C THR A 722 -72.02 -27.86 3.89
#